data_07f5d9fbd4a96e0747a4afc966cba94c
#
_entry.id   07f5d9fbd4a96e0747a4afc966cba94c
#
_cell.length_a   1.000
_cell.length_b   1.000
_cell.length_c   1.000
_cell.angle_alpha   90.00
_cell.angle_beta   90.00
_cell.angle_gamma   90.00
#
_symmetry.space_group_name_H-M   'P 1'
#
loop_
_entity.id
_entity.type
_entity.pdbx_description
1 polymer ?
#
loop_
_entity_poly.entity_id
_entity_poly.type
_entity_poly.pdbx_seq_one_letter_code
_entity_poly.pdbx_strand_id
1 'polypeptide(L)'
;MNRTKTKDKSRALVDLALRLAVQSVDALNNKTWHTGGVEELQTTSRVFEQVRKRVIREIVQSGDSSLSFSALTEAYVFLLDQRLSFESGRYELVFSENEKRRYGVFYTPDLLAKELVSLSLSPKVLSDFEDQPIALEVYLEKPSTLVSVEKMLALRIVDPAMGAGTILLATLEVLTDCILARLTVDSCAEDWNALAQNAELFNVLAFGAGKLKSISKDALRVLILQVVAKQCLYGLDLDPAAVDLAKIGLALRCEIPLSQLDESFPNLRCGNALLGLSGFDDKSKGDLECLKHFAQLLGPHWDKSNSDQIAAQLRIFHWDQEFVDVFSGDNPGFDLVLTNPPWEIEKVNSREFFSRFDPEYMTLSKQAALERQKELMSSDLSIRREWKLYTGYQSGLSDFIQEHAEYQGGGDANAYKLFLERGYQILNVGGVMAQIVPSGIYSDKGATALRRLFIDQCRWLFLRGFHNREGIFDIHRSFKFCTLGVLKGGLSNSVACDFLRVAPGDQSRFFSYSVKTLTDLSPHHLAFLETPHSSDLAMLQQLAETCRPLGSYPIGFRREFDMTNDSKLFVERSVAQKQGYALDCFGHWLQGAWRPIEYFDAKHEGEFAPSADGMMAIALDDIRRVLLPVYEGRMVGQYDWAKKAWLQGKGRRAEWAELPFSEKNILPQYLLDLDTYIELQPHRGAKVAYLAVGASTNSRSCIAAMIGDWPCGNAVPVLTFANEASSDHLELLQSLLATLNSFVFDFLLRLRLSANNLNWFILKECLVPDLLELACDQLLLAAILELGQHQALYAEGLGKSGTAQTELVRRMKLRAFVEAVIAESYGLQQADCEAMLRGCAVDDQLAPGIKPSSVDKGFHRLDQHLPPDLRAPALFRMAFLLLQERGESWLFDNLHSDDVLFSRARLASVANSKSTCREVVTPITMASSGLNLNASAIISHFSAARTEEKVGVPRDLLRLIRNAGSGGRYSAGSPSHVSRLS
;
A
#
# COMPACT_ATOMS: atom_id res chain seq x y z
N MET A 1 38.45 -6.09 10.57
CA MET A 1 38.89 -5.56 11.88
C MET A 1 38.23 -4.23 12.26
N ASN A 2 37.95 -3.29 11.35
CA ASN A 2 37.31 -2.02 11.74
C ASN A 2 35.81 -2.15 12.15
N ARG A 3 35.03 -3.05 11.56
CA ARG A 3 33.59 -3.22 11.90
C ARG A 3 33.34 -3.78 13.30
N THR A 4 34.22 -4.61 13.84
CA THR A 4 34.10 -5.15 15.21
C THR A 4 34.40 -4.07 16.25
N LYS A 5 35.47 -3.28 16.06
CA LYS A 5 35.81 -2.18 16.97
C LYS A 5 34.75 -1.07 17.04
N THR A 6 34.06 -0.80 15.94
CA THR A 6 32.96 0.19 15.90
C THR A 6 31.75 -0.33 16.66
N LYS A 7 31.39 -1.61 16.52
CA LYS A 7 30.27 -2.24 17.27
C LYS A 7 30.52 -2.26 18.78
N ASP A 8 31.77 -2.50 19.23
CA ASP A 8 32.09 -2.50 20.66
C ASP A 8 31.99 -1.09 21.27
N LYS A 9 32.38 -0.05 20.51
CA LYS A 9 32.26 1.35 20.95
C LYS A 9 30.81 1.82 21.05
N SER A 10 29.96 1.52 20.04
CA SER A 10 28.53 1.81 20.07
C SER A 10 27.84 1.15 21.26
N ARG A 11 28.21 -0.10 21.57
CA ARG A 11 27.66 -0.83 22.72
C ARG A 11 28.03 -0.17 24.06
N ALA A 12 29.27 0.31 24.21
CA ALA A 12 29.68 1.02 25.40
C ALA A 12 28.93 2.33 25.62
N LEU A 13 28.64 3.07 24.55
CA LEU A 13 27.83 4.31 24.61
C LEU A 13 26.35 4.04 24.91
N VAL A 14 25.79 2.97 24.35
CA VAL A 14 24.41 2.53 24.70
C VAL A 14 24.34 2.17 26.19
N ASP A 15 25.34 1.45 26.72
CA ASP A 15 25.41 1.10 28.16
C ASP A 15 25.57 2.35 29.04
N LEU A 16 26.33 3.35 28.58
CA LEU A 16 26.46 4.63 29.28
C LEU A 16 25.12 5.41 29.23
N ALA A 17 24.45 5.48 28.07
CA ALA A 17 23.17 6.13 27.93
C ALA A 17 22.11 5.52 28.87
N LEU A 18 22.07 4.20 28.98
CA LEU A 18 21.17 3.50 29.90
C LEU A 18 21.44 3.87 31.34
N ARG A 19 22.72 3.85 31.80
CA ARG A 19 23.10 4.23 33.16
C ARG A 19 22.70 5.67 33.48
N LEU A 20 22.96 6.62 32.60
CA LEU A 20 22.60 8.02 32.78
C LEU A 20 21.08 8.24 32.77
N ALA A 21 20.32 7.47 31.96
CA ALA A 21 18.87 7.48 31.97
C ALA A 21 18.32 6.99 33.33
N VAL A 22 18.85 5.90 33.86
CA VAL A 22 18.44 5.38 35.16
C VAL A 22 18.76 6.40 36.28
N GLN A 23 19.95 7.00 36.29
CA GLN A 23 20.32 8.04 37.26
C GLN A 23 19.40 9.27 37.16
N SER A 24 19.00 9.65 35.97
CA SER A 24 18.07 10.76 35.76
C SER A 24 16.66 10.43 36.27
N VAL A 25 16.22 9.18 36.13
CA VAL A 25 14.96 8.69 36.70
C VAL A 25 14.99 8.64 38.21
N ASP A 26 16.12 8.20 38.81
CA ASP A 26 16.34 8.23 40.27
C ASP A 26 16.31 9.67 40.82
N ALA A 27 16.90 10.63 40.10
CA ALA A 27 16.83 12.03 40.48
C ALA A 27 15.39 12.59 40.41
N LEU A 28 14.58 12.16 39.46
CA LEU A 28 13.14 12.47 39.40
C LEU A 28 12.38 11.92 40.61
N ASN A 29 12.63 10.68 40.96
CA ASN A 29 11.98 10.03 42.11
C ASN A 29 12.38 10.68 43.46
N ASN A 30 13.59 11.23 43.54
CA ASN A 30 14.11 11.89 44.76
C ASN A 30 13.69 13.38 44.85
N LYS A 31 12.78 13.87 44.01
CA LYS A 31 12.29 15.25 44.00
C LYS A 31 13.35 16.35 43.80
N THR A 32 14.50 16.03 43.27
CA THR A 32 15.56 17.01 42.96
C THR A 32 15.29 17.72 41.61
N TRP A 33 14.22 17.34 40.95
CA TRP A 33 13.74 17.98 39.73
C TRP A 33 12.55 18.88 40.02
N HIS A 34 12.73 20.18 39.89
CA HIS A 34 11.65 21.16 39.89
C HIS A 34 11.00 21.19 38.50
N THR A 35 9.84 20.56 38.35
CA THR A 35 8.93 20.79 37.23
C THR A 35 8.22 22.11 37.54
N GLY A 36 8.59 23.18 36.85
CA GLY A 36 7.91 24.48 37.00
C GLY A 36 6.43 24.38 36.64
N GLY A 37 5.62 24.47 37.58
CA GLY A 37 4.32 25.13 37.68
C GLY A 37 3.13 24.78 36.80
N VAL A 38 3.15 23.77 35.89
CA VAL A 38 1.94 23.31 35.16
C VAL A 38 1.86 21.79 35.19
N GLU A 39 1.42 21.27 36.32
CA GLU A 39 1.30 19.81 36.52
C GLU A 39 0.22 19.13 35.64
N GLU A 40 -0.70 19.88 35.06
CA GLU A 40 -1.86 19.29 34.39
C GLU A 40 -1.65 18.79 32.96
N LEU A 41 -0.66 19.26 32.23
CA LEU A 41 -0.39 18.86 30.83
C LEU A 41 0.90 18.06 30.65
N GLN A 42 1.69 17.82 31.69
CA GLN A 42 2.91 17.01 31.59
C GLN A 42 2.58 15.52 31.61
N THR A 43 2.61 14.88 30.46
CA THR A 43 2.57 13.42 30.36
C THR A 43 3.92 12.82 30.73
N THR A 44 3.94 11.57 31.20
CA THR A 44 5.14 10.76 31.43
C THR A 44 6.10 10.80 30.23
N SER A 45 5.54 10.85 29.03
CA SER A 45 6.27 10.96 27.77
C SER A 45 7.11 12.24 27.66
N ARG A 46 6.58 13.39 28.03
CA ARG A 46 7.30 14.69 27.99
C ARG A 46 8.41 14.78 29.03
N VAL A 47 8.16 14.24 30.21
CA VAL A 47 9.20 14.12 31.23
C VAL A 47 10.37 13.30 30.69
N PHE A 48 10.06 12.22 29.96
CA PHE A 48 11.10 11.37 29.37
C PHE A 48 11.84 12.04 28.21
N GLU A 49 11.21 12.89 27.42
CA GLU A 49 11.90 13.72 26.42
C GLU A 49 13.00 14.57 27.05
N GLN A 50 12.73 15.17 28.21
CA GLN A 50 13.74 15.93 28.95
C GLN A 50 14.85 15.05 29.51
N VAL A 51 14.53 13.82 29.95
CA VAL A 51 15.53 12.84 30.37
C VAL A 51 16.45 12.48 29.20
N ARG A 52 15.89 12.20 28.02
CA ARG A 52 16.69 11.92 26.80
C ARG A 52 17.64 13.07 26.45
N LYS A 53 17.13 14.28 26.44
CA LYS A 53 17.94 15.49 26.19
C LYS A 53 19.11 15.63 27.17
N ARG A 54 18.82 15.43 28.45
CA ARG A 54 19.85 15.47 29.50
C ARG A 54 20.90 14.39 29.31
N VAL A 55 20.48 13.15 29.05
CA VAL A 55 21.38 12.01 28.83
C VAL A 55 22.33 12.27 27.65
N ILE A 56 21.82 12.75 26.53
CA ILE A 56 22.66 13.08 25.36
C ILE A 56 23.69 14.17 25.70
N ARG A 57 23.30 15.22 26.42
CA ARG A 57 24.22 16.29 26.85
C ARG A 57 25.30 15.78 27.82
N GLU A 58 24.95 14.91 28.77
CA GLU A 58 25.88 14.34 29.73
C GLU A 58 26.88 13.37 29.06
N ILE A 59 26.44 12.57 28.07
CA ILE A 59 27.33 11.75 27.25
C ILE A 59 28.38 12.60 26.56
N VAL A 60 27.96 13.70 25.96
CA VAL A 60 28.84 14.61 25.23
C VAL A 60 29.80 15.33 26.17
N GLN A 61 29.36 15.75 27.35
CA GLN A 61 30.20 16.41 28.38
C GLN A 61 31.20 15.47 29.02
N SER A 62 31.02 14.14 28.95
CA SER A 62 31.99 13.17 29.47
C SER A 62 33.36 13.22 28.78
N GLY A 63 33.45 13.87 27.63
CA GLY A 63 34.73 14.15 26.94
C GLY A 63 35.41 12.90 26.37
N ASP A 64 34.66 11.81 26.17
CA ASP A 64 35.22 10.56 25.63
C ASP A 64 35.69 10.76 24.16
N SER A 65 36.99 10.66 23.98
CA SER A 65 37.68 10.80 22.68
C SER A 65 37.30 9.75 21.65
N SER A 66 36.47 8.75 22.04
CA SER A 66 35.90 7.73 21.15
C SER A 66 34.54 8.10 20.58
N LEU A 67 33.98 9.25 20.94
CA LEU A 67 32.67 9.72 20.50
C LEU A 67 32.61 9.86 18.98
N SER A 68 31.73 9.09 18.34
CA SER A 68 31.39 9.28 16.93
C SER A 68 29.92 9.64 16.79
N PHE A 69 29.56 10.43 15.78
CA PHE A 69 28.16 10.80 15.53
C PHE A 69 27.27 9.56 15.34
N SER A 70 27.75 8.53 14.63
CA SER A 70 27.02 7.28 14.45
C SER A 70 26.73 6.58 15.78
N ALA A 71 27.69 6.54 16.69
CA ALA A 71 27.51 5.90 18.01
C ALA A 71 26.51 6.70 18.89
N LEU A 72 26.54 8.04 18.82
CA LEU A 72 25.57 8.89 19.50
C LEU A 72 24.14 8.68 18.94
N THR A 73 24.03 8.55 17.63
CA THR A 73 22.73 8.27 16.97
C THR A 73 22.18 6.90 17.39
N GLU A 74 23.05 5.88 17.48
CA GLU A 74 22.65 4.56 18.00
C GLU A 74 22.20 4.62 19.48
N ALA A 75 22.89 5.37 20.31
CA ALA A 75 22.49 5.60 21.70
C ALA A 75 21.14 6.34 21.82
N TYR A 76 20.92 7.35 20.98
CA TYR A 76 19.64 8.05 20.92
C TYR A 76 18.50 7.13 20.47
N VAL A 77 18.70 6.35 19.40
CA VAL A 77 17.70 5.37 18.91
C VAL A 77 17.38 4.34 20.02
N PHE A 78 18.39 3.90 20.75
CA PHE A 78 18.20 2.99 21.90
C PHE A 78 17.35 3.65 23.01
N LEU A 79 17.57 4.93 23.30
CA LEU A 79 16.76 5.67 24.27
C LEU A 79 15.31 5.88 23.82
N LEU A 80 15.05 5.87 22.52
CA LEU A 80 13.69 5.89 21.99
C LEU A 80 12.92 4.57 22.21
N ASP A 81 13.64 3.47 22.39
CA ASP A 81 13.03 2.17 22.74
C ASP A 81 12.77 2.06 24.28
N GLN A 82 13.08 3.10 25.06
CA GLN A 82 12.77 3.16 26.49
C GLN A 82 11.57 4.07 26.75
N ARG A 83 10.86 3.82 27.83
CA ARG A 83 9.77 4.69 28.32
C ARG A 83 9.84 4.85 29.84
N LEU A 84 9.27 5.92 30.37
CA LEU A 84 8.97 6.04 31.78
C LEU A 84 7.58 5.45 32.07
N SER A 85 7.53 4.51 33.01
CA SER A 85 6.29 4.08 33.68
C SER A 85 6.22 4.75 35.05
N PHE A 86 5.01 5.14 35.47
CA PHE A 86 4.80 5.67 36.80
C PHE A 86 3.92 4.69 37.58
N GLU A 87 4.56 3.91 38.43
CA GLU A 87 3.90 2.88 39.23
C GLU A 87 4.21 3.10 40.72
N SER A 88 3.22 2.89 41.57
CA SER A 88 3.35 3.00 43.01
C SER A 88 3.98 4.33 43.50
N GLY A 89 3.74 5.43 42.77
CA GLY A 89 4.27 6.76 43.11
C GLY A 89 5.72 6.99 42.69
N ARG A 90 6.30 6.16 41.83
CA ARG A 90 7.67 6.26 41.32
C ARG A 90 7.74 6.12 39.81
N TYR A 91 8.70 6.80 39.18
CA TYR A 91 9.04 6.60 37.78
C TYR A 91 10.01 5.43 37.63
N GLU A 92 9.74 4.55 36.68
CA GLU A 92 10.61 3.44 36.31
C GLU A 92 10.86 3.45 34.81
N LEU A 93 12.08 3.07 34.39
CA LEU A 93 12.45 2.95 32.98
C LEU A 93 12.09 1.54 32.48
N VAL A 94 11.23 1.47 31.47
CA VAL A 94 10.74 0.20 30.91
C VAL A 94 11.04 0.15 29.42
N PHE A 95 11.53 -1.01 28.95
CA PHE A 95 11.73 -1.24 27.51
C PHE A 95 10.39 -1.32 26.76
N SER A 96 10.29 -0.62 25.62
CA SER A 96 9.08 -0.58 24.80
C SER A 96 9.42 -0.40 23.32
N GLU A 97 9.36 -1.48 22.54
CA GLU A 97 9.60 -1.45 21.08
C GLU A 97 8.67 -0.47 20.32
N ASN A 98 7.59 0.01 20.93
CA ASN A 98 6.58 0.84 20.30
C ASN A 98 6.88 2.34 20.36
N GLU A 99 7.75 2.82 21.25
CA GLU A 99 8.06 4.26 21.36
C GLU A 99 8.82 4.78 20.14
N LYS A 100 9.72 3.99 19.57
CA LYS A 100 10.43 4.31 18.32
C LYS A 100 9.45 4.59 17.18
N ARG A 101 8.38 3.80 17.06
CA ARG A 101 7.32 4.01 16.07
C ARG A 101 6.53 5.28 16.32
N ARG A 102 6.24 5.59 17.58
CA ARG A 102 5.47 6.78 17.98
C ARG A 102 6.13 8.10 17.58
N TYR A 103 7.46 8.17 17.61
CA TYR A 103 8.21 9.37 17.18
C TYR A 103 8.50 9.35 15.68
N GLY A 104 8.11 8.30 14.95
CA GLY A 104 8.37 8.19 13.51
C GLY A 104 9.86 8.22 13.16
N VAL A 105 10.74 7.97 14.13
CA VAL A 105 12.18 8.13 13.96
C VAL A 105 12.76 6.90 13.29
N PHE A 106 12.94 6.99 11.99
CA PHE A 106 13.72 6.06 11.20
C PHE A 106 15.01 6.74 10.77
N TYR A 107 16.15 6.16 11.14
CA TYR A 107 17.45 6.64 10.70
C TYR A 107 17.53 6.60 9.17
N THR A 108 17.80 7.74 8.56
CA THR A 108 17.99 7.83 7.11
C THR A 108 19.41 7.34 6.76
N PRO A 109 19.56 6.30 5.92
CA PRO A 109 20.89 5.84 5.51
C PRO A 109 21.69 6.94 4.80
N ASP A 110 22.97 7.08 5.14
CA ASP A 110 23.84 8.16 4.63
C ASP A 110 23.89 8.21 3.09
N LEU A 111 23.95 7.05 2.43
CA LEU A 111 23.93 6.99 0.96
C LEU A 111 22.62 7.52 0.37
N LEU A 112 21.48 7.23 1.00
CA LEU A 112 20.18 7.70 0.54
C LEU A 112 20.03 9.20 0.78
N ALA A 113 20.52 9.70 1.91
CA ALA A 113 20.56 11.14 2.21
C ALA A 113 21.43 11.90 1.21
N LYS A 114 22.64 11.41 0.90
CA LYS A 114 23.53 12.02 -0.09
C LYS A 114 22.91 12.02 -1.49
N GLU A 115 22.30 10.92 -1.90
CA GLU A 115 21.61 10.81 -3.18
C GLU A 115 20.45 11.82 -3.28
N LEU A 116 19.60 11.93 -2.25
CA LEU A 116 18.53 12.90 -2.20
C LEU A 116 19.06 14.33 -2.34
N VAL A 117 20.09 14.68 -1.55
CA VAL A 117 20.71 16.01 -1.54
C VAL A 117 21.34 16.32 -2.90
N SER A 118 22.11 15.38 -3.45
CA SER A 118 22.81 15.58 -4.73
C SER A 118 21.83 15.89 -5.87
N LEU A 119 20.73 15.12 -5.99
CA LEU A 119 19.68 15.35 -6.99
C LEU A 119 18.91 16.66 -6.77
N SER A 120 18.73 17.07 -5.53
CA SER A 120 17.89 18.22 -5.18
C SER A 120 18.64 19.56 -5.23
N LEU A 121 19.93 19.55 -4.96
CA LEU A 121 20.78 20.72 -5.06
C LEU A 121 21.12 21.09 -6.50
N SER A 122 21.14 20.14 -7.43
CA SER A 122 21.53 20.35 -8.83
C SER A 122 20.83 21.55 -9.48
N PRO A 123 19.50 21.77 -9.34
CA PRO A 123 18.83 22.94 -9.92
C PRO A 123 19.27 24.30 -9.34
N LYS A 124 19.92 24.30 -8.18
CA LYS A 124 20.31 25.50 -7.44
C LYS A 124 21.80 25.85 -7.59
N VAL A 125 22.63 24.83 -7.83
CA VAL A 125 24.08 25.01 -7.87
C VAL A 125 24.68 24.90 -9.29
N LEU A 126 23.88 24.45 -10.29
CA LEU A 126 24.32 24.44 -11.70
C LEU A 126 23.85 25.69 -12.43
N SER A 127 24.75 26.28 -13.28
CA SER A 127 24.42 27.45 -14.11
C SER A 127 23.46 27.12 -15.24
N ASP A 128 23.58 25.92 -15.81
CA ASP A 128 22.80 25.43 -16.94
C ASP A 128 22.14 24.08 -16.55
N PHE A 129 21.11 24.14 -15.70
CA PHE A 129 20.38 22.97 -15.28
C PHE A 129 19.39 22.55 -16.38
N GLU A 130 19.68 21.44 -17.02
CA GLU A 130 18.72 20.73 -17.86
C GLU A 130 17.75 19.91 -16.98
N ASP A 131 16.48 19.79 -17.39
CA ASP A 131 15.40 19.13 -16.60
C ASP A 131 15.61 17.63 -16.36
N GLN A 132 16.85 17.15 -16.43
CA GLN A 132 17.18 15.77 -16.10
C GLN A 132 17.93 15.72 -14.76
N PRO A 133 17.47 14.88 -13.82
CA PRO A 133 18.16 14.73 -12.55
C PRO A 133 19.50 14.02 -12.77
N ILE A 134 20.57 14.77 -12.61
CA ILE A 134 21.94 14.24 -12.68
C ILE A 134 22.57 14.45 -11.31
N ALA A 135 23.26 13.44 -10.81
CA ALA A 135 23.98 13.51 -9.56
C ALA A 135 25.13 14.54 -9.66
N LEU A 136 25.26 15.39 -8.64
CA LEU A 136 26.24 16.49 -8.62
C LEU A 136 27.68 16.04 -8.72
N GLU A 137 27.99 14.80 -8.32
CA GLU A 137 29.34 14.23 -8.39
C GLU A 137 29.94 14.30 -9.80
N VAL A 138 29.10 14.20 -10.84
CA VAL A 138 29.50 14.33 -12.26
C VAL A 138 29.95 15.74 -12.59
N TYR A 139 29.40 16.76 -11.93
CA TYR A 139 29.71 18.17 -12.20
C TYR A 139 30.87 18.71 -11.35
N LEU A 140 31.25 18.02 -10.27
CA LEU A 140 32.45 18.38 -9.50
C LEU A 140 33.75 18.28 -10.35
N GLU A 141 33.73 17.46 -11.40
CA GLU A 141 34.82 17.36 -12.38
C GLU A 141 34.80 18.53 -13.40
N LYS A 142 33.72 19.31 -13.45
CA LYS A 142 33.54 20.47 -14.34
C LYS A 142 33.15 21.73 -13.52
N PRO A 143 34.04 22.26 -12.69
CA PRO A 143 33.67 23.31 -11.72
C PRO A 143 33.17 24.63 -12.35
N SER A 144 33.45 24.88 -13.61
CA SER A 144 32.99 26.06 -14.37
C SER A 144 31.47 26.06 -14.57
N THR A 145 30.79 24.89 -14.46
CA THR A 145 29.35 24.77 -14.58
C THR A 145 28.62 25.10 -13.28
N LEU A 146 29.36 25.26 -12.18
CA LEU A 146 28.79 25.61 -10.89
C LEU A 146 28.52 27.13 -10.80
N VAL A 147 27.44 27.54 -10.16
CA VAL A 147 27.13 28.94 -9.84
C VAL A 147 28.21 29.53 -8.91
N SER A 148 28.21 30.87 -8.73
CA SER A 148 29.17 31.55 -7.83
C SER A 148 28.99 31.10 -6.36
N VAL A 149 30.09 31.22 -5.59
CA VAL A 149 30.09 30.95 -4.14
C VAL A 149 29.07 31.81 -3.40
N GLU A 150 28.92 33.09 -3.80
CA GLU A 150 27.90 33.98 -3.23
C GLU A 150 26.49 33.40 -3.34
N LYS A 151 26.13 32.89 -4.54
CA LYS A 151 24.81 32.26 -4.75
C LYS A 151 24.64 31.00 -3.93
N MET A 152 25.71 30.19 -3.80
CA MET A 152 25.68 28.98 -2.98
C MET A 152 25.48 29.29 -1.49
N LEU A 153 26.19 30.32 -0.98
CA LEU A 153 26.10 30.74 0.40
C LEU A 153 24.80 31.52 0.71
N ALA A 154 24.09 32.04 -0.29
CA ALA A 154 22.79 32.66 -0.13
C ALA A 154 21.64 31.65 0.02
N LEU A 155 21.86 30.33 -0.21
CA LEU A 155 20.84 29.32 -0.12
C LEU A 155 20.33 29.13 1.32
N ARG A 156 19.02 29.08 1.49
CA ARG A 156 18.32 28.79 2.74
C ARG A 156 17.72 27.39 2.63
N ILE A 157 18.28 26.44 3.37
CA ILE A 157 17.99 25.02 3.24
C ILE A 157 17.45 24.50 4.57
N VAL A 158 16.24 23.94 4.57
CA VAL A 158 15.58 23.47 5.79
C VAL A 158 15.24 21.98 5.74
N ASP A 159 15.41 21.33 6.89
CA ASP A 159 14.81 20.02 7.19
C ASP A 159 13.74 20.19 8.26
N PRO A 160 12.43 20.13 7.92
CA PRO A 160 11.34 20.35 8.87
C PRO A 160 11.05 19.16 9.81
N ALA A 161 11.76 18.04 9.65
CA ALA A 161 11.71 16.86 10.52
C ALA A 161 13.11 16.23 10.63
N MET A 162 14.07 17.04 11.08
CA MET A 162 15.49 16.77 10.89
C MET A 162 16.03 15.56 11.68
N GLY A 163 15.32 15.08 12.70
CA GLY A 163 15.80 14.00 13.56
C GLY A 163 17.19 14.29 14.11
N ALA A 164 18.10 13.33 13.94
CA ALA A 164 19.50 13.50 14.30
C ALA A 164 20.31 14.39 13.32
N GLY A 165 19.70 14.95 12.27
CA GLY A 165 20.36 15.85 11.32
C GLY A 165 21.10 15.17 10.16
N THR A 166 20.81 13.94 9.84
CA THR A 166 21.51 13.17 8.78
C THR A 166 21.44 13.86 7.41
N ILE A 167 20.27 14.39 7.02
CA ILE A 167 20.10 15.09 5.75
C ILE A 167 20.84 16.44 5.79
N LEU A 168 20.81 17.16 6.92
CA LEU A 168 21.57 18.40 7.10
C LEU A 168 23.08 18.17 7.00
N LEU A 169 23.60 17.09 7.59
CA LEU A 169 25.00 16.68 7.48
C LEU A 169 25.38 16.32 6.03
N ALA A 170 24.52 15.57 5.33
CA ALA A 170 24.74 15.29 3.92
C ALA A 170 24.74 16.58 3.07
N THR A 171 23.83 17.52 3.36
CA THR A 171 23.75 18.82 2.69
C THR A 171 25.01 19.65 2.94
N LEU A 172 25.47 19.68 4.19
CA LEU A 172 26.70 20.35 4.58
C LEU A 172 27.90 19.88 3.75
N GLU A 173 28.07 18.56 3.63
CA GLU A 173 29.17 17.97 2.87
C GLU A 173 29.08 18.25 1.38
N VAL A 174 27.92 17.99 0.75
CA VAL A 174 27.73 18.17 -0.69
C VAL A 174 27.91 19.63 -1.10
N LEU A 175 27.32 20.58 -0.36
CA LEU A 175 27.45 22.00 -0.66
C LEU A 175 28.88 22.50 -0.44
N THR A 176 29.58 22.01 0.59
CA THR A 176 31.02 22.29 0.82
C THR A 176 31.87 21.79 -0.35
N ASP A 177 31.61 20.57 -0.86
CA ASP A 177 32.33 20.01 -2.01
C ASP A 177 32.10 20.86 -3.29
N CYS A 178 30.86 21.35 -3.52
CA CYS A 178 30.56 22.26 -4.62
C CYS A 178 31.33 23.58 -4.49
N ILE A 179 31.37 24.19 -3.32
CA ILE A 179 32.10 25.46 -3.05
C ILE A 179 33.60 25.23 -3.27
N LEU A 180 34.17 24.15 -2.71
CA LEU A 180 35.59 23.81 -2.91
C LEU A 180 35.93 23.62 -4.38
N ALA A 181 35.09 22.87 -5.12
CA ALA A 181 35.27 22.68 -6.56
C ALA A 181 35.23 24.02 -7.32
N ARG A 182 34.25 24.87 -7.01
CA ARG A 182 34.11 26.20 -7.62
C ARG A 182 35.35 27.08 -7.41
N LEU A 183 35.93 27.07 -6.20
CA LEU A 183 37.13 27.83 -5.87
C LEU A 183 38.40 27.38 -6.62
N THR A 184 38.39 26.24 -7.31
CA THR A 184 39.50 25.78 -8.15
C THR A 184 39.54 26.43 -9.55
N VAL A 185 38.49 27.16 -9.93
CA VAL A 185 38.43 27.86 -11.23
C VAL A 185 39.29 29.10 -11.19
N ASP A 186 40.20 29.27 -12.16
CA ASP A 186 41.24 30.33 -12.18
C ASP A 186 40.73 31.79 -12.18
N SER A 187 39.45 32.02 -12.53
CA SER A 187 38.84 33.35 -12.67
C SER A 187 37.99 33.81 -11.45
N CYS A 188 38.07 33.17 -10.29
CA CYS A 188 37.08 33.37 -9.20
C CYS A 188 37.61 34.28 -8.06
N ALA A 189 38.14 35.48 -8.36
CA ALA A 189 38.48 36.45 -7.29
C ALA A 189 37.24 36.86 -6.47
N GLU A 190 36.09 37.01 -7.12
CA GLU A 190 34.80 37.34 -6.52
C GLU A 190 34.31 36.25 -5.56
N ASP A 191 34.48 34.97 -5.94
CA ASP A 191 34.10 33.81 -5.11
C ASP A 191 34.90 33.76 -3.80
N TRP A 192 36.23 34.07 -3.86
CA TRP A 192 37.08 34.16 -2.68
C TRP A 192 36.72 35.36 -1.76
N ASN A 193 36.32 36.50 -2.36
CA ASN A 193 35.84 37.65 -1.59
C ASN A 193 34.51 37.35 -0.89
N ALA A 194 33.56 36.70 -1.58
CA ALA A 194 32.29 36.30 -1.00
C ALA A 194 32.48 35.34 0.19
N LEU A 195 33.39 34.38 0.08
CA LEU A 195 33.71 33.47 1.17
C LEU A 195 34.35 34.23 2.35
N ALA A 196 35.27 35.15 2.10
CA ALA A 196 35.92 35.93 3.15
C ALA A 196 34.94 36.80 3.93
N GLN A 197 34.03 37.51 3.24
CA GLN A 197 33.02 38.37 3.85
C GLN A 197 32.06 37.53 4.73
N ASN A 198 31.61 36.39 4.28
CA ASN A 198 30.74 35.51 5.08
C ASN A 198 31.49 34.90 6.28
N ALA A 199 32.76 34.56 6.14
CA ALA A 199 33.59 34.08 7.26
C ALA A 199 33.78 35.15 8.36
N GLU A 200 33.94 36.43 7.97
CA GLU A 200 34.00 37.57 8.90
C GLU A 200 32.67 37.83 9.58
N LEU A 201 31.55 37.80 8.85
CA LEU A 201 30.19 37.99 9.36
C LEU A 201 29.87 37.03 10.51
N PHE A 202 30.31 35.76 10.40
CA PHE A 202 30.08 34.75 11.40
C PHE A 202 31.20 34.54 12.43
N ASN A 203 32.15 35.49 12.51
CA ASN A 203 33.31 35.43 13.41
C ASN A 203 34.13 34.14 13.32
N VAL A 204 34.14 33.55 12.13
CA VAL A 204 34.88 32.31 11.89
C VAL A 204 36.37 32.60 11.66
N LEU A 205 36.68 33.68 10.96
CA LEU A 205 38.04 34.21 10.75
C LEU A 205 37.99 35.71 10.39
N ALA A 206 38.93 36.48 10.92
CA ALA A 206 39.10 37.90 10.60
C ALA A 206 40.20 38.13 9.55
N PHE A 207 40.13 37.47 8.38
CA PHE A 207 41.16 37.53 7.35
C PHE A 207 40.59 37.76 5.96
N GLY A 208 41.10 38.74 5.22
CA GLY A 208 40.72 38.99 3.84
C GLY A 208 41.11 37.85 2.87
N ALA A 209 40.49 37.84 1.69
CA ALA A 209 40.60 36.81 0.63
C ALA A 209 42.02 36.35 0.30
N GLY A 210 43.01 37.22 0.41
CA GLY A 210 44.42 36.91 0.15
C GLY A 210 45.04 35.90 1.11
N LYS A 211 44.64 35.94 2.40
CA LYS A 211 45.09 34.96 3.41
C LYS A 211 44.32 33.65 3.31
N LEU A 212 43.06 33.65 2.90
CA LEU A 212 42.28 32.44 2.69
C LEU A 212 42.92 31.53 1.63
N LYS A 213 43.49 32.10 0.56
CA LYS A 213 44.21 31.35 -0.48
C LYS A 213 45.48 30.67 0.02
N SER A 214 46.03 31.06 1.17
CA SER A 214 47.28 30.54 1.72
C SER A 214 47.10 29.47 2.82
N ILE A 215 45.88 29.20 3.27
CA ILE A 215 45.63 28.17 4.26
C ILE A 215 45.62 26.75 3.63
N SER A 216 45.81 25.73 4.45
CA SER A 216 45.76 24.34 3.97
C SER A 216 44.37 23.98 3.48
N LYS A 217 44.25 23.00 2.56
CA LYS A 217 42.97 22.50 2.06
C LYS A 217 42.03 22.03 3.19
N ASP A 218 42.59 21.38 4.20
CA ASP A 218 41.79 20.90 5.34
C ASP A 218 41.23 22.04 6.16
N ALA A 219 42.08 23.06 6.46
CA ALA A 219 41.61 24.26 7.18
C ALA A 219 40.58 25.07 6.36
N LEU A 220 40.73 25.16 5.03
CA LEU A 220 39.78 25.78 4.14
C LEU A 220 38.44 25.00 4.16
N ARG A 221 38.50 23.65 4.11
CA ARG A 221 37.30 22.82 4.20
C ARG A 221 36.53 23.06 5.51
N VAL A 222 37.23 23.03 6.66
CA VAL A 222 36.62 23.27 7.97
C VAL A 222 35.97 24.66 8.03
N LEU A 223 36.62 25.69 7.50
CA LEU A 223 36.08 27.05 7.42
C LEU A 223 34.77 27.07 6.59
N ILE A 224 34.79 26.45 5.40
CA ILE A 224 33.58 26.41 4.55
C ILE A 224 32.46 25.65 5.26
N LEU A 225 32.74 24.50 5.90
CA LEU A 225 31.77 23.76 6.71
C LEU A 225 31.13 24.64 7.77
N GLN A 226 31.91 25.44 8.49
CA GLN A 226 31.41 26.35 9.53
C GLN A 226 30.52 27.46 8.95
N VAL A 227 30.89 28.06 7.82
CA VAL A 227 30.11 29.10 7.16
C VAL A 227 28.78 28.52 6.66
N VAL A 228 28.84 27.41 5.93
CA VAL A 228 27.63 26.74 5.39
C VAL A 228 26.68 26.33 6.50
N ALA A 229 27.19 25.73 7.59
CA ALA A 229 26.38 25.26 8.70
C ALA A 229 25.64 26.40 9.41
N LYS A 230 26.29 27.54 9.60
CA LYS A 230 25.72 28.71 10.27
C LYS A 230 24.76 29.51 9.40
N GLN A 231 25.09 29.64 8.11
CA GLN A 231 24.37 30.53 7.19
C GLN A 231 23.25 29.83 6.43
N CYS A 232 23.51 28.61 5.90
CA CYS A 232 22.62 27.99 4.93
C CYS A 232 21.63 27.00 5.57
N LEU A 233 21.97 26.42 6.73
CA LEU A 233 21.20 25.29 7.28
C LEU A 233 20.20 25.71 8.34
N TYR A 234 18.96 25.26 8.15
CA TYR A 234 17.83 25.43 9.07
C TYR A 234 17.26 24.04 9.39
N GLY A 235 16.71 23.87 10.58
CA GLY A 235 16.13 22.60 10.97
C GLY A 235 15.08 22.73 12.06
N LEU A 236 14.08 21.86 11.99
CA LEU A 236 13.05 21.78 13.00
C LEU A 236 12.80 20.32 13.37
N ASP A 237 12.61 20.07 14.66
CA ASP A 237 12.14 18.76 15.14
C ASP A 237 11.23 18.93 16.36
N LEU A 238 10.33 17.99 16.52
CA LEU A 238 9.42 17.96 17.68
C LEU A 238 10.15 17.49 18.94
N ASP A 239 11.19 16.64 18.83
CA ASP A 239 11.95 16.14 19.96
C ASP A 239 13.18 17.05 20.26
N PRO A 240 13.25 17.69 21.45
CA PRO A 240 14.39 18.53 21.83
C PRO A 240 15.71 17.74 21.90
N ALA A 241 15.67 16.44 22.17
CA ALA A 241 16.87 15.60 22.16
C ALA A 241 17.42 15.38 20.74
N ALA A 242 16.53 15.26 19.75
CA ALA A 242 16.89 15.21 18.34
C ALA A 242 17.56 16.52 17.89
N VAL A 243 17.01 17.68 18.28
CA VAL A 243 17.59 18.99 18.00
C VAL A 243 19.01 19.11 18.57
N ASP A 244 19.20 18.71 19.83
CA ASP A 244 20.54 18.74 20.45
C ASP A 244 21.50 17.80 19.73
N LEU A 245 21.04 16.61 19.34
CA LEU A 245 21.86 15.64 18.61
C LEU A 245 22.27 16.16 17.22
N ALA A 246 21.36 16.80 16.50
CA ALA A 246 21.67 17.43 15.21
C ALA A 246 22.73 18.55 15.37
N LYS A 247 22.58 19.43 16.40
CA LYS A 247 23.57 20.46 16.73
C LYS A 247 24.94 19.84 17.05
N ILE A 248 24.99 18.78 17.84
CA ILE A 248 26.21 18.05 18.17
C ILE A 248 26.85 17.46 16.93
N GLY A 249 26.08 16.81 16.06
CA GLY A 249 26.55 16.24 14.80
C GLY A 249 27.22 17.28 13.91
N LEU A 250 26.60 18.42 13.74
CA LEU A 250 27.15 19.54 12.97
C LEU A 250 28.40 20.13 13.65
N ALA A 251 28.37 20.29 14.99
CA ALA A 251 29.53 20.83 15.72
C ALA A 251 30.76 19.92 15.62
N LEU A 252 30.60 18.62 15.76
CA LEU A 252 31.67 17.64 15.58
C LEU A 252 32.25 17.69 14.16
N ARG A 253 31.40 17.88 13.17
CA ARG A 253 31.83 17.93 11.76
C ARG A 253 32.52 19.24 11.41
N CYS A 254 32.08 20.35 12.01
CA CYS A 254 32.63 21.70 11.83
C CYS A 254 33.78 22.03 12.78
N GLU A 255 34.20 21.11 13.64
CA GLU A 255 35.20 21.35 14.71
C GLU A 255 34.85 22.53 15.63
N ILE A 256 33.54 22.71 15.90
CA ILE A 256 33.02 23.74 16.82
C ILE A 256 32.98 23.20 18.25
N PRO A 257 33.44 23.97 19.25
CA PRO A 257 33.37 23.54 20.65
C PRO A 257 31.91 23.31 21.09
N LEU A 258 31.67 22.19 21.78
CA LEU A 258 30.32 21.83 22.24
C LEU A 258 29.70 22.81 23.25
N SER A 259 30.51 23.69 23.86
CA SER A 259 30.04 24.78 24.72
C SER A 259 29.35 25.91 23.95
N GLN A 260 29.47 25.95 22.62
CA GLN A 260 28.93 27.00 21.74
C GLN A 260 27.74 26.52 20.87
N LEU A 261 27.10 25.37 21.19
CA LEU A 261 26.06 24.76 20.34
C LEU A 261 24.90 25.69 20.01
N ASP A 262 24.31 26.32 21.02
CA ASP A 262 23.11 27.15 20.82
C ASP A 262 23.44 28.51 20.11
N GLU A 263 24.62 29.06 20.34
CA GLU A 263 25.11 30.25 19.66
C GLU A 263 25.51 29.99 18.21
N SER A 264 26.06 28.80 17.95
CA SER A 264 26.55 28.43 16.63
C SER A 264 25.46 27.96 15.67
N PHE A 265 24.34 27.40 16.19
CA PHE A 265 23.25 26.85 15.38
C PHE A 265 21.87 27.39 15.81
N PRO A 266 21.63 28.74 15.74
CA PRO A 266 20.38 29.34 16.16
C PRO A 266 19.19 28.95 15.27
N ASN A 267 19.47 28.48 14.04
CA ASN A 267 18.48 28.07 13.05
C ASN A 267 17.99 26.62 13.23
N LEU A 268 18.57 25.86 14.18
CA LEU A 268 18.08 24.56 14.55
C LEU A 268 17.17 24.66 15.78
N ARG A 269 15.86 24.48 15.58
CA ARG A 269 14.83 24.80 16.58
C ARG A 269 13.97 23.58 16.94
N CYS A 270 13.33 23.65 18.09
CA CYS A 270 12.36 22.66 18.54
C CYS A 270 10.95 23.23 18.35
N GLY A 271 10.09 22.50 17.60
CA GLY A 271 8.73 22.90 17.32
C GLY A 271 7.95 21.87 16.53
N ASN A 272 6.65 22.09 16.40
CA ASN A 272 5.77 21.25 15.57
C ASN A 272 5.66 21.86 14.16
N ALA A 273 6.30 21.22 13.19
CA ALA A 273 6.33 21.68 11.80
C ALA A 273 4.93 21.82 11.15
N LEU A 274 3.97 21.04 11.61
CA LEU A 274 2.61 20.98 11.05
C LEU A 274 1.62 21.89 11.76
N LEU A 275 1.90 22.26 13.02
CA LEU A 275 1.02 23.08 13.84
C LEU A 275 1.53 24.50 13.91
N GLY A 276 0.96 25.38 13.12
CA GLY A 276 1.29 26.80 13.02
C GLY A 276 0.70 27.40 11.74
N LEU A 277 0.45 28.68 11.81
CA LEU A 277 -0.15 29.48 10.73
C LEU A 277 0.80 30.62 10.33
N SER A 278 0.61 31.17 9.15
CA SER A 278 1.37 32.30 8.61
C SER A 278 0.46 33.52 8.38
N GLY A 279 1.03 34.70 8.29
CA GLY A 279 0.32 35.94 7.93
C GLY A 279 -0.36 36.64 9.11
N PHE A 280 0.04 36.37 10.35
CA PHE A 280 -0.39 37.08 11.54
C PHE A 280 0.66 38.13 11.93
N ASP A 281 0.22 39.37 12.22
CA ASP A 281 1.10 40.44 12.70
C ASP A 281 1.66 40.18 14.11
N ASP A 282 1.00 39.30 14.88
CA ASP A 282 1.32 38.99 16.26
C ASP A 282 1.22 37.46 16.49
N LYS A 283 2.29 36.90 17.05
CA LYS A 283 2.38 35.49 17.39
C LYS A 283 1.23 34.99 18.26
N SER A 284 0.84 35.80 19.26
CA SER A 284 -0.25 35.45 20.18
C SER A 284 -1.60 35.29 19.47
N LYS A 285 -1.84 36.03 18.36
CA LYS A 285 -3.06 35.83 17.55
C LYS A 285 -3.03 34.51 16.77
N GLY A 286 -1.88 34.19 16.20
CA GLY A 286 -1.68 32.88 15.52
C GLY A 286 -1.82 31.71 16.49
N ASP A 287 -1.23 31.82 17.68
CA ASP A 287 -1.36 30.83 18.75
C ASP A 287 -2.84 30.61 19.15
N LEU A 288 -3.60 31.69 19.37
CA LEU A 288 -5.02 31.62 19.69
C LEU A 288 -5.85 30.94 18.60
N GLU A 289 -5.55 31.21 17.34
CA GLU A 289 -6.22 30.57 16.20
C GLU A 289 -5.95 29.07 16.17
N CYS A 290 -4.72 28.64 16.37
CA CYS A 290 -4.38 27.24 16.49
C CYS A 290 -5.07 26.58 17.71
N LEU A 291 -5.09 27.25 18.86
CA LEU A 291 -5.62 26.73 20.11
C LEU A 291 -7.14 26.47 20.10
N LYS A 292 -7.90 27.16 19.25
CA LYS A 292 -9.34 26.91 19.08
C LYS A 292 -9.64 25.44 18.79
N HIS A 293 -8.82 24.79 17.99
CA HIS A 293 -8.99 23.37 17.61
C HIS A 293 -8.76 22.43 18.80
N PHE A 294 -8.08 22.89 19.82
CA PHE A 294 -7.77 22.10 21.01
C PHE A 294 -8.68 22.41 22.21
N ALA A 295 -9.76 23.14 22.02
CA ALA A 295 -10.66 23.59 23.09
C ALA A 295 -11.21 22.42 23.96
N GLN A 296 -11.50 21.26 23.37
CA GLN A 296 -11.94 20.06 24.11
C GLN A 296 -10.83 19.50 25.02
N LEU A 297 -9.56 19.60 24.60
CA LEU A 297 -8.42 19.19 25.40
C LEU A 297 -8.20 20.14 26.58
N LEU A 298 -8.32 21.44 26.32
CA LEU A 298 -8.00 22.51 27.26
C LEU A 298 -9.06 22.66 28.37
N GLY A 299 -10.32 22.26 28.08
CA GLY A 299 -11.43 22.27 29.02
C GLY A 299 -11.99 23.69 29.30
N PRO A 300 -12.97 23.80 30.21
CA PRO A 300 -13.72 25.06 30.45
C PRO A 300 -12.90 26.17 31.14
N HIS A 301 -11.73 25.87 31.67
CA HIS A 301 -10.85 26.86 32.35
C HIS A 301 -9.79 27.45 31.41
N TRP A 302 -9.84 27.15 30.12
CA TRP A 302 -8.97 27.76 29.15
C TRP A 302 -9.38 29.21 28.91
N ASP A 303 -8.45 30.13 29.10
CA ASP A 303 -8.61 31.53 28.79
C ASP A 303 -7.38 32.11 28.05
N LYS A 304 -7.47 33.35 27.61
CA LYS A 304 -6.39 34.03 26.91
C LYS A 304 -5.15 34.27 27.78
N SER A 305 -5.28 34.22 29.11
CA SER A 305 -4.16 34.56 30.01
C SER A 305 -3.10 33.46 30.10
N ASN A 306 -3.44 32.22 29.72
CA ASN A 306 -2.52 31.10 29.70
C ASN A 306 -2.23 30.53 28.28
N SER A 307 -2.67 31.26 27.23
CA SER A 307 -2.51 30.84 25.83
C SER A 307 -1.06 30.60 25.45
N ASP A 308 -0.16 31.50 25.77
CA ASP A 308 1.25 31.41 25.41
C ASP A 308 1.94 30.19 26.03
N GLN A 309 1.58 29.86 27.26
CA GLN A 309 2.09 28.68 27.94
C GLN A 309 1.61 27.38 27.30
N ILE A 310 0.34 27.34 26.91
CA ILE A 310 -0.27 26.20 26.23
C ILE A 310 0.28 26.05 24.81
N ALA A 311 0.43 27.15 24.07
CA ALA A 311 1.04 27.14 22.74
C ALA A 311 2.48 26.61 22.80
N ALA A 312 3.26 27.01 23.79
CA ALA A 312 4.60 26.47 24.02
C ALA A 312 4.58 24.97 24.36
N GLN A 313 3.57 24.51 25.08
CA GLN A 313 3.41 23.07 25.38
C GLN A 313 3.00 22.25 24.16
N LEU A 314 2.15 22.78 23.28
CA LEU A 314 1.81 22.20 21.98
C LEU A 314 2.93 22.37 20.96
N ARG A 315 3.95 23.18 21.27
CA ARG A 315 5.10 23.50 20.40
C ARG A 315 4.63 24.11 19.09
N ILE A 316 3.59 24.98 19.12
CA ILE A 316 3.10 25.71 17.95
C ILE A 316 4.27 26.46 17.34
N PHE A 317 4.44 26.36 16.02
CA PHE A 317 5.58 26.94 15.31
C PHE A 317 5.11 27.72 14.08
N HIS A 318 5.13 29.04 14.18
CA HIS A 318 4.77 29.93 13.09
C HIS A 318 6.02 30.23 12.25
N TRP A 319 6.14 29.62 11.09
CA TRP A 319 7.33 29.66 10.24
C TRP A 319 7.82 31.07 9.89
N ASP A 320 6.89 31.99 9.55
CA ASP A 320 7.18 33.35 9.16
C ASP A 320 7.62 34.25 10.34
N GLN A 321 7.24 33.90 11.55
CA GLN A 321 7.62 34.64 12.76
C GLN A 321 8.89 34.10 13.41
N GLU A 322 9.12 32.78 13.26
CA GLU A 322 10.31 32.13 13.83
C GLU A 322 11.54 32.31 12.92
N PHE A 323 11.35 32.37 11.59
CA PHE A 323 12.42 32.58 10.62
C PHE A 323 12.15 33.83 9.77
N VAL A 324 12.10 35.02 10.44
CA VAL A 324 11.78 36.30 9.82
C VAL A 324 12.70 36.62 8.64
N ASP A 325 13.98 36.26 8.73
CA ASP A 325 14.99 36.47 7.67
C ASP A 325 14.67 35.66 6.39
N VAL A 326 13.98 34.56 6.53
CA VAL A 326 13.59 33.70 5.41
C VAL A 326 12.31 34.18 4.74
N PHE A 327 11.36 34.69 5.54
CA PHE A 327 10.02 35.04 5.06
C PHE A 327 9.83 36.52 4.81
N SER A 328 10.85 37.38 5.05
CA SER A 328 10.88 38.80 4.66
C SER A 328 11.52 38.93 3.28
N GLY A 329 11.04 39.88 2.47
CA GLY A 329 11.58 40.20 1.15
C GLY A 329 10.66 39.81 -0.01
N ASP A 330 11.16 39.96 -1.22
CA ASP A 330 10.37 39.78 -2.47
C ASP A 330 10.06 38.34 -2.85
N ASN A 331 10.84 37.36 -2.37
CA ASN A 331 10.63 35.93 -2.62
C ASN A 331 10.69 35.15 -1.30
N PRO A 332 9.63 35.23 -0.48
CA PRO A 332 9.61 34.62 0.85
C PRO A 332 9.60 33.10 0.81
N GLY A 333 10.35 32.48 1.73
CA GLY A 333 10.42 31.04 1.89
C GLY A 333 11.83 30.46 1.66
N PHE A 334 11.94 29.15 1.82
CA PHE A 334 13.19 28.43 1.69
C PHE A 334 13.52 28.11 0.23
N ASP A 335 14.81 28.07 -0.11
CA ASP A 335 15.30 27.65 -1.41
C ASP A 335 15.27 26.13 -1.58
N LEU A 336 15.52 25.37 -0.48
CA LEU A 336 15.38 23.93 -0.44
C LEU A 336 14.67 23.48 0.84
N VAL A 337 13.76 22.52 0.66
CA VAL A 337 13.11 21.77 1.74
C VAL A 337 13.44 20.29 1.53
N LEU A 338 14.30 19.75 2.39
CA LEU A 338 14.84 18.39 2.27
C LEU A 338 14.50 17.62 3.55
N THR A 339 13.77 16.51 3.47
CA THR A 339 13.38 15.78 4.68
C THR A 339 13.04 14.32 4.43
N ASN A 340 13.16 13.51 5.48
CA ASN A 340 12.52 12.22 5.63
C ASN A 340 11.47 12.34 6.74
N PRO A 341 10.23 12.74 6.43
CA PRO A 341 9.21 13.00 7.45
C PRO A 341 8.72 11.69 8.09
N PRO A 342 7.99 11.74 9.22
CA PRO A 342 7.30 10.58 9.76
C PRO A 342 6.27 10.04 8.75
N TRP A 343 6.13 8.67 8.68
CA TRP A 343 5.26 7.99 7.72
C TRP A 343 3.94 7.50 8.32
N GLU A 344 3.68 7.83 9.56
CA GLU A 344 2.56 7.32 10.32
C GLU A 344 1.24 8.03 9.98
N ILE A 345 0.14 7.39 10.38
CA ILE A 345 -1.20 7.93 10.21
C ILE A 345 -1.57 8.70 11.48
N GLU A 346 -1.92 9.98 11.32
CA GLU A 346 -2.37 10.85 12.40
C GLU A 346 -3.80 10.50 12.81
N LYS A 347 -3.92 9.47 13.64
CA LYS A 347 -5.21 9.04 14.22
C LYS A 347 -5.06 8.37 15.57
N VAL A 348 -6.14 8.36 16.34
CA VAL A 348 -6.21 7.63 17.60
C VAL A 348 -5.96 6.14 17.38
N ASN A 349 -4.91 5.62 17.97
CA ASN A 349 -4.55 4.20 17.95
C ASN A 349 -4.64 3.60 19.37
N SER A 350 -5.80 3.04 19.70
CA SER A 350 -6.02 2.43 21.02
C SER A 350 -5.12 1.22 21.27
N ARG A 351 -4.79 0.43 20.24
CA ARG A 351 -3.94 -0.74 20.39
C ARG A 351 -2.51 -0.34 20.79
N GLU A 352 -1.97 0.63 20.12
CA GLU A 352 -0.64 1.17 20.43
C GLU A 352 -0.63 1.85 21.80
N PHE A 353 -1.64 2.66 22.11
CA PHE A 353 -1.73 3.35 23.39
C PHE A 353 -1.79 2.36 24.58
N PHE A 354 -2.75 1.41 24.56
CA PHE A 354 -2.96 0.51 25.70
C PHE A 354 -1.93 -0.62 25.79
N SER A 355 -1.28 -0.99 24.69
CA SER A 355 -0.18 -1.97 24.74
C SER A 355 1.02 -1.51 25.60
N ARG A 356 1.12 -0.22 25.86
CA ARG A 356 2.12 0.34 26.77
C ARG A 356 1.89 -0.06 28.23
N PHE A 357 0.64 -0.34 28.59
CA PHE A 357 0.22 -0.71 29.95
C PHE A 357 -0.08 -2.21 30.06
N ASP A 358 -0.41 -2.85 28.96
CA ASP A 358 -0.69 -4.28 28.88
C ASP A 358 -0.12 -4.86 27.58
N PRO A 359 1.03 -5.57 27.62
CA PRO A 359 1.65 -6.14 26.43
C PRO A 359 0.77 -7.12 25.66
N GLU A 360 -0.19 -7.80 26.31
CA GLU A 360 -1.10 -8.73 25.67
C GLU A 360 -2.20 -8.01 24.85
N TYR A 361 -2.42 -6.71 25.08
CA TYR A 361 -3.47 -5.93 24.43
C TYR A 361 -3.42 -5.99 22.91
N MET A 362 -2.22 -6.07 22.31
CA MET A 362 -2.01 -6.19 20.86
C MET A 362 -2.62 -7.46 20.27
N THR A 363 -2.69 -8.53 21.05
CA THR A 363 -3.15 -9.87 20.59
C THR A 363 -4.65 -10.09 20.77
N LEU A 364 -5.31 -9.22 21.53
CA LEU A 364 -6.72 -9.34 21.86
C LEU A 364 -7.63 -9.17 20.63
N SER A 365 -8.77 -9.85 20.62
CA SER A 365 -9.85 -9.56 19.68
C SER A 365 -10.38 -8.13 19.88
N LYS A 366 -11.08 -7.56 18.89
CA LYS A 366 -11.63 -6.19 18.99
C LYS A 366 -12.53 -6.02 20.22
N GLN A 367 -13.36 -7.01 20.52
CA GLN A 367 -14.28 -6.94 21.66
C GLN A 367 -13.54 -7.08 23.00
N ALA A 368 -12.63 -8.05 23.11
CA ALA A 368 -11.81 -8.22 24.31
C ALA A 368 -10.90 -6.99 24.57
N ALA A 369 -10.38 -6.36 23.53
CA ALA A 369 -9.62 -5.13 23.64
C ALA A 369 -10.46 -3.96 24.19
N LEU A 370 -11.72 -3.81 23.75
CA LEU A 370 -12.63 -2.78 24.28
C LEU A 370 -13.00 -3.01 25.76
N GLU A 371 -13.18 -4.26 26.18
CA GLU A 371 -13.42 -4.63 27.58
C GLU A 371 -12.19 -4.33 28.43
N ARG A 372 -11.00 -4.76 27.95
CA ARG A 372 -9.72 -4.52 28.61
C ARG A 372 -9.38 -3.03 28.73
N GLN A 373 -9.69 -2.24 27.70
CA GLN A 373 -9.58 -0.78 27.73
C GLN A 373 -10.38 -0.17 28.89
N LYS A 374 -11.64 -0.59 29.06
CA LYS A 374 -12.49 -0.12 30.17
C LYS A 374 -11.92 -0.49 31.53
N GLU A 375 -11.41 -1.71 31.68
CA GLU A 375 -10.75 -2.17 32.92
C GLU A 375 -9.54 -1.33 33.25
N LEU A 376 -8.60 -1.13 32.32
CA LEU A 376 -7.39 -0.32 32.49
C LEU A 376 -7.72 1.12 32.89
N MET A 377 -8.71 1.74 32.22
CA MET A 377 -9.12 3.11 32.54
C MET A 377 -9.89 3.23 33.87
N SER A 378 -10.49 2.16 34.37
CA SER A 378 -11.18 2.15 35.66
C SER A 378 -10.26 1.84 36.84
N SER A 379 -9.25 1.01 36.63
CA SER A 379 -8.26 0.60 37.63
C SER A 379 -7.20 1.65 37.90
N ASP A 380 -6.85 2.46 36.88
CA ASP A 380 -5.81 3.49 36.97
C ASP A 380 -6.28 4.83 36.37
N LEU A 381 -6.38 5.82 37.23
CA LEU A 381 -6.78 7.19 36.87
C LEU A 381 -5.72 7.90 36.01
N SER A 382 -4.44 7.50 36.13
CA SER A 382 -3.35 8.07 35.31
C SER A 382 -3.51 7.64 33.86
N ILE A 383 -3.79 6.35 33.60
CA ILE A 383 -4.06 5.80 32.25
C ILE A 383 -5.27 6.51 31.63
N ARG A 384 -6.34 6.68 32.41
CA ARG A 384 -7.54 7.40 31.94
C ARG A 384 -7.23 8.85 31.57
N ARG A 385 -6.40 9.55 32.36
CA ARG A 385 -5.97 10.94 32.10
C ARG A 385 -5.10 10.99 30.85
N GLU A 386 -4.09 10.15 30.74
CA GLU A 386 -3.21 10.08 29.54
C GLU A 386 -4.02 9.75 28.27
N TRP A 387 -4.96 8.84 28.35
CA TRP A 387 -5.84 8.53 27.23
C TRP A 387 -6.68 9.74 26.78
N LYS A 388 -7.25 10.49 27.75
CA LYS A 388 -8.02 11.71 27.48
C LYS A 388 -7.14 12.79 26.81
N LEU A 389 -5.91 12.97 27.30
CA LEU A 389 -4.96 13.92 26.72
C LEU A 389 -4.56 13.52 25.29
N TYR A 390 -4.25 12.23 25.10
CA TYR A 390 -3.88 11.70 23.78
C TYR A 390 -5.02 11.84 22.75
N THR A 391 -6.23 11.43 23.11
CA THR A 391 -7.39 11.52 22.22
C THR A 391 -7.79 12.98 21.95
N GLY A 392 -7.71 13.85 22.95
CA GLY A 392 -7.98 15.26 22.79
C GLY A 392 -6.95 15.96 21.87
N TYR A 393 -5.67 15.63 21.99
CA TYR A 393 -4.63 16.12 21.11
C TYR A 393 -4.86 15.66 19.65
N GLN A 394 -5.12 14.36 19.44
CA GLN A 394 -5.38 13.83 18.11
C GLN A 394 -6.65 14.40 17.47
N SER A 395 -7.69 14.67 18.26
CA SER A 395 -8.91 15.34 17.79
C SER A 395 -8.60 16.78 17.36
N GLY A 396 -7.93 17.55 18.20
CA GLY A 396 -7.59 18.94 17.89
C GLY A 396 -6.67 19.06 16.66
N LEU A 397 -5.70 18.15 16.52
CA LEU A 397 -4.84 18.09 15.34
C LEU A 397 -5.63 17.73 14.09
N SER A 398 -6.56 16.78 14.19
CA SER A 398 -7.45 16.41 13.06
C SER A 398 -8.32 17.57 12.61
N ASP A 399 -8.92 18.31 13.56
CA ASP A 399 -9.75 19.47 13.26
C ASP A 399 -8.92 20.59 12.61
N PHE A 400 -7.70 20.85 13.14
CA PHE A 400 -6.75 21.78 12.53
C PHE A 400 -6.37 21.40 11.11
N ILE A 401 -6.06 20.11 10.86
CA ILE A 401 -5.70 19.61 9.53
C ILE A 401 -6.87 19.76 8.56
N GLN A 402 -8.10 19.44 8.98
CA GLN A 402 -9.29 19.58 8.12
C GLN A 402 -9.51 21.03 7.66
N GLU A 403 -9.19 22.00 8.50
CA GLU A 403 -9.38 23.41 8.18
C GLU A 403 -8.23 24.00 7.34
N HIS A 404 -6.98 23.55 7.55
CA HIS A 404 -5.78 24.21 7.02
C HIS A 404 -4.97 23.38 6.03
N ALA A 405 -5.33 22.12 5.78
CA ALA A 405 -4.66 21.28 4.79
C ALA A 405 -5.57 21.03 3.57
N GLU A 406 -5.17 21.60 2.43
CA GLU A 406 -5.97 21.62 1.19
C GLU A 406 -5.79 20.33 0.36
N TYR A 407 -4.58 19.74 0.39
CA TYR A 407 -4.20 18.68 -0.55
C TYR A 407 -4.19 17.27 0.03
N GLN A 408 -4.74 17.06 1.23
CA GLN A 408 -4.74 15.75 1.88
C GLN A 408 -5.64 14.72 1.20
N GLY A 409 -6.65 15.15 0.48
CA GLY A 409 -7.61 14.27 -0.17
C GLY A 409 -8.50 13.51 0.84
N GLY A 410 -9.27 12.55 0.34
CA GLY A 410 -10.12 11.71 1.20
C GLY A 410 -9.33 10.56 1.84
N GLY A 411 -9.70 10.19 3.05
CA GLY A 411 -9.13 9.07 3.81
C GLY A 411 -8.34 9.50 5.05
N ASP A 412 -7.55 8.57 5.61
CA ASP A 412 -6.75 8.85 6.81
C ASP A 412 -5.69 9.94 6.53
N ALA A 413 -5.50 10.86 7.47
CA ALA A 413 -4.44 11.87 7.43
C ALA A 413 -3.08 11.17 7.69
N ASN A 414 -2.24 11.10 6.66
CA ASN A 414 -0.89 10.55 6.79
C ASN A 414 0.12 11.69 6.98
N ALA A 415 0.98 11.57 7.97
CA ALA A 415 1.96 12.60 8.30
C ALA A 415 2.82 13.00 7.08
N TYR A 416 3.32 12.04 6.28
CA TYR A 416 4.13 12.35 5.10
C TYR A 416 3.41 13.25 4.08
N LYS A 417 2.08 13.11 3.91
CA LYS A 417 1.29 13.96 3.01
C LYS A 417 1.22 15.39 3.54
N LEU A 418 1.04 15.53 4.85
CA LEU A 418 1.06 16.83 5.52
C LEU A 418 2.41 17.54 5.39
N PHE A 419 3.51 16.77 5.52
CA PHE A 419 4.86 17.31 5.30
C PHE A 419 5.15 17.68 3.85
N LEU A 420 4.57 16.98 2.86
CA LEU A 420 4.65 17.39 1.46
C LEU A 420 3.92 18.71 1.21
N GLU A 421 2.73 18.85 1.76
CA GLU A 421 1.96 20.09 1.66
C GLU A 421 2.63 21.23 2.41
N ARG A 422 3.10 21.02 3.65
CA ARG A 422 3.84 22.01 4.43
C ARG A 422 5.13 22.40 3.74
N GLY A 423 5.88 21.45 3.20
CA GLY A 423 7.09 21.72 2.43
C GLY A 423 6.83 22.63 1.24
N TYR A 424 5.74 22.40 0.49
CA TYR A 424 5.31 23.27 -0.60
C TYR A 424 4.94 24.68 -0.11
N GLN A 425 4.25 24.81 1.05
CA GLN A 425 3.84 26.09 1.62
C GLN A 425 5.04 26.96 2.01
N ILE A 426 6.05 26.39 2.68
CA ILE A 426 7.23 27.12 3.17
C ILE A 426 8.32 27.34 2.12
N LEU A 427 8.17 26.79 0.92
CA LEU A 427 9.11 26.91 -0.18
C LEU A 427 8.89 28.22 -0.93
N ASN A 428 9.96 28.93 -1.31
CA ASN A 428 9.89 30.10 -2.18
C ASN A 428 9.59 29.70 -3.65
N VAL A 429 9.22 30.65 -4.48
CA VAL A 429 9.05 30.40 -5.93
C VAL A 429 10.42 30.10 -6.55
N GLY A 430 10.51 29.01 -7.32
CA GLY A 430 11.77 28.48 -7.83
C GLY A 430 12.56 27.66 -6.82
N GLY A 431 12.07 27.48 -5.60
CA GLY A 431 12.63 26.59 -4.59
C GLY A 431 12.38 25.11 -4.90
N VAL A 432 13.21 24.22 -4.35
CA VAL A 432 13.15 22.77 -4.55
C VAL A 432 12.78 22.09 -3.25
N MET A 433 11.71 21.27 -3.29
CA MET A 433 11.37 20.34 -2.22
C MET A 433 11.74 18.93 -2.64
N ALA A 434 12.46 18.21 -1.78
CA ALA A 434 12.69 16.77 -1.97
C ALA A 434 12.50 16.01 -0.66
N GLN A 435 11.77 14.90 -0.76
CA GLN A 435 11.40 14.11 0.40
C GLN A 435 11.52 12.61 0.17
N ILE A 436 11.77 11.89 1.26
CA ILE A 436 11.72 10.41 1.30
C ILE A 436 10.38 10.02 1.91
N VAL A 437 9.49 9.42 1.12
CA VAL A 437 8.11 9.16 1.53
C VAL A 437 7.62 7.77 1.08
N PRO A 438 6.55 7.22 1.69
CA PRO A 438 5.92 6.00 1.21
C PRO A 438 5.50 6.08 -0.26
N SER A 439 5.53 4.93 -0.95
CA SER A 439 5.10 4.80 -2.36
C SER A 439 3.65 5.24 -2.63
N GLY A 440 2.83 5.33 -1.59
CA GLY A 440 1.45 5.83 -1.68
C GLY A 440 1.32 7.21 -2.33
N ILE A 441 2.37 8.05 -2.28
CA ILE A 441 2.34 9.36 -2.96
C ILE A 441 2.12 9.23 -4.47
N TYR A 442 2.67 8.24 -5.13
CA TYR A 442 2.51 8.06 -6.57
C TYR A 442 1.46 7.01 -6.96
N SER A 443 0.91 6.23 -6.02
CA SER A 443 -0.01 5.12 -6.31
C SER A 443 -1.38 5.23 -5.64
N ASP A 444 -1.50 5.85 -4.44
CA ASP A 444 -2.74 5.84 -3.68
C ASP A 444 -3.73 6.92 -4.15
N LYS A 445 -5.02 6.56 -4.17
CA LYS A 445 -6.12 7.49 -4.47
C LYS A 445 -6.09 8.73 -3.56
N GLY A 446 -5.80 8.55 -2.27
CA GLY A 446 -5.77 9.64 -1.28
C GLY A 446 -4.65 10.68 -1.49
N ALA A 447 -3.72 10.46 -2.43
CA ALA A 447 -2.66 11.39 -2.78
C ALA A 447 -2.88 12.11 -4.13
N THR A 448 -4.06 11.93 -4.76
CA THR A 448 -4.37 12.52 -6.07
C THR A 448 -4.25 14.04 -6.07
N ALA A 449 -4.72 14.72 -5.00
CA ALA A 449 -4.64 16.19 -4.90
C ALA A 449 -3.20 16.71 -4.87
N LEU A 450 -2.30 16.03 -4.12
CA LEU A 450 -0.87 16.36 -4.10
C LEU A 450 -0.21 16.12 -5.47
N ARG A 451 -0.54 15.01 -6.16
CA ARG A 451 -0.01 14.76 -7.51
C ARG A 451 -0.45 15.85 -8.50
N ARG A 452 -1.71 16.29 -8.43
CA ARG A 452 -2.20 17.44 -9.23
C ARG A 452 -1.43 18.71 -8.90
N LEU A 453 -1.25 19.03 -7.62
CA LEU A 453 -0.44 20.18 -7.20
C LEU A 453 0.95 20.15 -7.84
N PHE A 454 1.64 18.99 -7.78
CA PHE A 454 3.00 18.86 -8.32
C PHE A 454 3.05 18.90 -9.84
N ILE A 455 2.00 18.46 -10.53
CA ILE A 455 1.91 18.51 -11.99
C ILE A 455 1.54 19.91 -12.45
N ASP A 456 0.54 20.57 -11.82
CA ASP A 456 -0.07 21.79 -12.31
C ASP A 456 0.63 23.07 -11.82
N GLN A 457 1.36 23.01 -10.68
CA GLN A 457 1.97 24.19 -10.05
C GLN A 457 3.48 24.05 -9.79
N CYS A 458 4.05 22.87 -10.11
CA CYS A 458 5.48 22.63 -9.96
C CYS A 458 6.05 21.97 -11.22
N ARG A 459 7.38 21.97 -11.32
CA ARG A 459 8.13 21.06 -12.18
C ARG A 459 8.53 19.86 -11.35
N TRP A 460 7.94 18.69 -11.59
CA TRP A 460 8.28 17.45 -10.90
C TRP A 460 9.56 16.87 -11.49
N LEU A 461 10.66 17.11 -10.81
CA LEU A 461 12.01 16.87 -11.32
C LEU A 461 12.29 15.37 -11.40
N PHE A 462 12.05 14.64 -10.33
CA PHE A 462 12.31 13.20 -10.28
C PHE A 462 11.36 12.46 -9.32
N LEU A 463 11.18 11.16 -9.62
CA LEU A 463 10.50 10.19 -8.78
C LEU A 463 11.27 8.87 -8.83
N ARG A 464 11.86 8.45 -7.71
CA ARG A 464 12.64 7.23 -7.62
C ARG A 464 12.03 6.28 -6.60
N GLY A 465 11.53 5.14 -7.05
CA GLY A 465 10.84 4.13 -6.24
C GLY A 465 11.78 3.03 -5.74
N PHE A 466 11.67 2.70 -4.45
CA PHE A 466 12.47 1.70 -3.76
C PHE A 466 11.64 0.57 -3.16
N HIS A 467 12.18 -0.64 -3.21
CA HIS A 467 11.74 -1.78 -2.42
C HIS A 467 12.64 -1.98 -1.20
N ASN A 468 12.07 -2.12 -0.01
CA ASN A 468 12.85 -2.33 1.22
C ASN A 468 13.37 -3.78 1.40
N ARG A 469 13.46 -4.56 0.33
CA ARG A 469 13.84 -6.00 0.40
C ARG A 469 15.20 -6.26 1.05
N GLU A 470 16.18 -5.41 0.75
CA GLU A 470 17.52 -5.49 1.31
C GLU A 470 17.63 -4.82 2.70
N GLY A 471 16.53 -4.21 3.20
CA GLY A 471 16.49 -3.57 4.51
C GLY A 471 17.19 -2.24 4.55
N ILE A 472 16.89 -1.37 3.59
CA ILE A 472 17.35 0.03 3.58
C ILE A 472 16.90 0.72 4.87
N PHE A 473 15.64 0.51 5.26
CA PHE A 473 15.08 0.89 6.55
C PHE A 473 14.75 -0.34 7.39
N ASP A 474 14.80 -0.20 8.72
CA ASP A 474 14.43 -1.24 9.68
C ASP A 474 12.90 -1.33 9.85
N ILE A 475 12.21 -1.61 8.72
CA ILE A 475 10.78 -1.83 8.60
C ILE A 475 10.52 -3.10 7.81
N HIS A 476 9.23 -3.47 7.66
CA HIS A 476 8.86 -4.68 6.93
C HIS A 476 9.46 -4.71 5.51
N ARG A 477 10.06 -5.86 5.13
CA ARG A 477 10.80 -6.04 3.86
C ARG A 477 9.96 -5.86 2.59
N SER A 478 8.65 -5.97 2.66
CA SER A 478 7.74 -5.73 1.53
C SER A 478 7.34 -4.27 1.36
N PHE A 479 7.79 -3.38 2.25
CA PHE A 479 7.43 -1.98 2.18
C PHE A 479 8.10 -1.31 0.97
N LYS A 480 7.34 -0.42 0.30
CA LYS A 480 7.84 0.40 -0.80
C LYS A 480 7.85 1.87 -0.39
N PHE A 481 8.89 2.57 -0.76
CA PHE A 481 9.02 4.02 -0.55
C PHE A 481 9.67 4.66 -1.76
N CYS A 482 9.70 5.99 -1.81
CA CYS A 482 10.35 6.71 -2.88
C CYS A 482 11.09 7.96 -2.37
N THR A 483 12.01 8.43 -3.18
CA THR A 483 12.50 9.81 -3.16
C THR A 483 11.83 10.57 -4.29
N LEU A 484 11.38 11.78 -4.02
CA LEU A 484 10.82 12.67 -5.04
C LEU A 484 11.39 14.07 -4.89
N GLY A 485 11.48 14.79 -5.99
CA GLY A 485 11.90 16.19 -6.02
C GLY A 485 10.99 17.02 -6.92
N VAL A 486 10.50 18.15 -6.41
CA VAL A 486 9.68 19.11 -7.14
C VAL A 486 10.25 20.53 -7.00
N LEU A 487 10.22 21.31 -8.07
CA LEU A 487 10.57 22.73 -8.10
C LEU A 487 9.28 23.54 -8.15
N LYS A 488 9.05 24.39 -7.16
CA LYS A 488 7.84 25.25 -7.06
C LYS A 488 7.81 26.31 -8.16
N GLY A 489 6.70 26.37 -8.86
CA GLY A 489 6.47 27.23 -10.02
C GLY A 489 6.70 26.50 -11.34
N GLY A 490 5.85 26.83 -12.31
CA GLY A 490 5.83 26.18 -13.62
C GLY A 490 4.84 25.03 -13.71
N LEU A 491 5.01 24.26 -14.74
CA LEU A 491 4.17 23.10 -15.11
C LEU A 491 5.08 21.88 -15.35
N SER A 492 4.63 20.69 -14.95
CA SER A 492 5.31 19.44 -15.31
C SER A 492 4.82 18.93 -16.67
N ASN A 493 5.70 18.80 -17.65
CA ASN A 493 5.40 18.12 -18.92
C ASN A 493 5.76 16.63 -18.86
N SER A 494 6.80 16.31 -18.11
CA SER A 494 7.25 14.95 -17.83
C SER A 494 7.92 14.87 -16.46
N VAL A 495 8.05 13.67 -15.94
CA VAL A 495 8.76 13.35 -14.68
C VAL A 495 9.85 12.35 -15.00
N ALA A 496 11.06 12.58 -14.51
CA ALA A 496 12.13 11.59 -14.58
C ALA A 496 11.88 10.49 -13.55
N CYS A 497 11.58 9.27 -14.00
CA CYS A 497 11.21 8.14 -13.16
C CYS A 497 12.27 7.04 -13.16
N ASP A 498 12.47 6.41 -11.98
CA ASP A 498 13.32 5.23 -11.82
C ASP A 498 12.70 4.34 -10.73
N PHE A 499 12.12 3.20 -11.09
CA PHE A 499 11.36 2.36 -10.18
C PHE A 499 12.06 1.04 -9.83
N LEU A 500 11.58 0.38 -8.79
CA LEU A 500 11.96 -0.95 -8.33
C LEU A 500 13.41 -1.08 -7.86
N ARG A 501 13.99 0.01 -7.37
CA ARG A 501 15.33 0.03 -6.78
C ARG A 501 15.37 -0.77 -5.47
N VAL A 502 16.49 -1.41 -5.20
CA VAL A 502 16.70 -2.19 -3.97
C VAL A 502 17.84 -1.65 -3.10
N ALA A 503 18.64 -0.74 -3.63
CA ALA A 503 19.71 -0.05 -2.92
C ALA A 503 19.89 1.38 -3.45
N PRO A 504 20.28 2.35 -2.60
CA PRO A 504 20.75 3.66 -3.04
C PRO A 504 22.15 3.55 -3.67
N GLY A 505 22.55 4.55 -4.47
CA GLY A 505 23.90 4.65 -5.05
C GLY A 505 24.15 3.81 -6.29
N ASP A 506 23.20 3.00 -6.77
CA ASP A 506 23.29 2.34 -8.07
C ASP A 506 23.18 3.35 -9.22
N GLN A 507 23.72 2.99 -10.42
CA GLN A 507 23.61 3.85 -11.59
C GLN A 507 22.15 4.24 -11.87
N SER A 508 21.91 5.54 -12.09
CA SER A 508 20.60 6.08 -12.42
C SER A 508 20.10 5.52 -13.74
N ARG A 509 18.84 5.10 -13.77
CA ARG A 509 18.11 4.62 -14.94
C ARG A 509 16.88 5.46 -15.17
N PHE A 510 17.01 6.77 -15.02
CA PHE A 510 15.90 7.65 -15.24
C PHE A 510 15.39 7.54 -16.67
N PHE A 511 14.10 7.40 -16.81
CA PHE A 511 13.37 7.54 -18.06
C PHE A 511 12.28 8.61 -17.92
N SER A 512 11.96 9.28 -19.02
CA SER A 512 10.94 10.32 -19.02
C SER A 512 9.53 9.71 -19.04
N TYR A 513 8.73 10.04 -18.03
CA TYR A 513 7.31 9.68 -17.95
C TYR A 513 6.48 10.92 -18.26
N SER A 514 5.89 11.01 -19.45
CA SER A 514 5.12 12.20 -19.84
C SER A 514 3.83 12.32 -19.04
N VAL A 515 3.40 13.54 -18.74
CA VAL A 515 2.12 13.81 -18.08
C VAL A 515 0.95 13.33 -18.95
N LYS A 516 1.07 13.40 -20.27
CA LYS A 516 0.09 12.82 -21.19
C LYS A 516 -0.07 11.32 -20.94
N THR A 517 1.03 10.57 -20.95
CA THR A 517 1.02 9.12 -20.65
C THR A 517 0.43 8.82 -19.28
N LEU A 518 0.78 9.62 -18.27
CA LEU A 518 0.23 9.47 -16.92
C LEU A 518 -1.29 9.65 -16.91
N THR A 519 -1.80 10.65 -17.64
CA THR A 519 -3.23 10.93 -17.72
C THR A 519 -3.97 9.85 -18.50
N ASP A 520 -3.37 9.36 -19.59
CA ASP A 520 -3.97 8.29 -20.41
C ASP A 520 -4.08 6.96 -19.62
N LEU A 521 -3.03 6.64 -18.83
CA LEU A 521 -2.99 5.42 -18.02
C LEU A 521 -3.78 5.51 -16.71
N SER A 522 -3.91 6.69 -16.12
CA SER A 522 -4.60 6.92 -14.84
C SER A 522 -5.38 8.25 -14.85
N PRO A 523 -6.49 8.32 -15.60
CA PRO A 523 -7.21 9.58 -15.84
C PRO A 523 -7.84 10.18 -14.58
N HIS A 524 -8.22 9.36 -13.62
CA HIS A 524 -8.91 9.84 -12.41
C HIS A 524 -7.95 10.12 -11.26
N HIS A 525 -6.88 9.35 -11.15
CA HIS A 525 -6.01 9.40 -9.97
C HIS A 525 -4.58 9.81 -10.25
N LEU A 526 -4.14 9.90 -11.52
CA LEU A 526 -2.76 10.26 -11.92
C LEU A 526 -1.72 9.37 -11.21
N ALA A 527 -2.03 8.08 -11.09
CA ALA A 527 -1.16 7.11 -10.44
C ALA A 527 -0.08 6.62 -11.42
N PHE A 528 1.19 6.66 -10.98
CA PHE A 528 2.30 6.13 -11.77
C PHE A 528 2.31 4.60 -11.72
N LEU A 529 2.57 3.99 -12.87
CA LEU A 529 2.81 2.56 -12.97
C LEU A 529 4.31 2.29 -12.80
N GLU A 530 4.65 1.35 -11.91
CA GLU A 530 6.05 1.02 -11.61
C GLU A 530 6.71 0.21 -12.74
N THR A 531 7.04 0.86 -13.83
CA THR A 531 7.71 0.23 -14.98
C THR A 531 9.22 0.13 -14.75
N PRO A 532 9.82 -1.07 -14.91
CA PRO A 532 11.26 -1.24 -14.76
C PRO A 532 12.08 -0.73 -15.96
N HIS A 533 11.45 -0.58 -17.13
CA HIS A 533 12.11 -0.20 -18.37
C HIS A 533 11.28 0.80 -19.19
N SER A 534 11.94 1.62 -19.98
CA SER A 534 11.27 2.55 -20.91
C SER A 534 10.46 1.83 -22.00
N SER A 535 10.89 0.63 -22.41
CA SER A 535 10.16 -0.22 -23.36
C SER A 535 8.78 -0.65 -22.83
N ASP A 536 8.69 -0.91 -21.53
CA ASP A 536 7.42 -1.28 -20.90
C ASP A 536 6.44 -0.09 -20.92
N LEU A 537 6.96 1.14 -20.75
CA LEU A 537 6.15 2.35 -20.88
C LEU A 537 5.61 2.55 -22.30
N ALA A 538 6.42 2.26 -23.34
CA ALA A 538 5.97 2.33 -24.73
C ALA A 538 4.83 1.34 -25.03
N MET A 539 4.93 0.11 -24.53
CA MET A 539 3.84 -0.89 -24.61
C MET A 539 2.58 -0.40 -23.89
N LEU A 540 2.73 0.18 -22.69
CA LEU A 540 1.59 0.72 -21.93
C LEU A 540 0.91 1.89 -22.67
N GLN A 541 1.66 2.74 -23.35
CA GLN A 541 1.12 3.82 -24.17
C GLN A 541 0.28 3.26 -25.34
N GLN A 542 0.78 2.25 -26.03
CA GLN A 542 0.03 1.56 -27.09
C GLN A 542 -1.26 0.95 -26.55
N LEU A 543 -1.21 0.28 -25.39
CA LEU A 543 -2.41 -0.27 -24.75
C LEU A 543 -3.43 0.81 -24.35
N ALA A 544 -2.98 2.00 -23.94
CA ALA A 544 -3.87 3.10 -23.60
C ALA A 544 -4.62 3.67 -24.82
N GLU A 545 -4.08 3.49 -26.04
CA GLU A 545 -4.73 3.92 -27.28
C GLU A 545 -5.80 2.92 -27.76
N THR A 546 -5.63 1.63 -27.51
CA THR A 546 -6.48 0.55 -28.01
C THR A 546 -7.48 0.00 -26.98
N CYS A 547 -7.11 0.05 -25.69
CA CYS A 547 -7.88 -0.53 -24.58
C CYS A 547 -8.58 0.57 -23.76
N ARG A 548 -9.56 0.16 -22.95
CA ARG A 548 -10.31 1.07 -22.07
C ARG A 548 -10.11 0.69 -20.59
N PRO A 549 -10.18 1.66 -19.66
CA PRO A 549 -10.22 1.34 -18.23
C PRO A 549 -11.42 0.46 -17.89
N LEU A 550 -11.22 -0.56 -17.04
CA LEU A 550 -12.31 -1.45 -16.58
C LEU A 550 -13.49 -0.68 -15.98
N GLY A 551 -13.23 0.45 -15.33
CA GLY A 551 -14.26 1.32 -14.76
C GLY A 551 -15.13 2.06 -15.78
N SER A 552 -14.80 2.03 -17.07
CA SER A 552 -15.65 2.60 -18.13
C SER A 552 -16.82 1.70 -18.52
N TYR A 553 -16.78 0.42 -18.15
CA TYR A 553 -17.89 -0.49 -18.31
C TYR A 553 -18.88 -0.38 -17.15
N PRO A 554 -20.18 -0.68 -17.37
CA PRO A 554 -21.23 -0.61 -16.34
C PRO A 554 -21.11 -1.79 -15.35
N ILE A 555 -19.95 -1.90 -14.70
CA ILE A 555 -19.64 -2.97 -13.74
C ILE A 555 -19.90 -2.49 -12.32
N GLY A 556 -20.73 -3.22 -11.59
CA GLY A 556 -20.93 -3.08 -10.16
C GLY A 556 -19.82 -3.77 -9.38
N PHE A 557 -19.12 -3.00 -8.53
CA PHE A 557 -18.09 -3.53 -7.60
C PHE A 557 -18.71 -3.59 -6.21
N ARG A 558 -18.78 -4.78 -5.61
CA ARG A 558 -19.45 -4.96 -4.32
C ARG A 558 -18.63 -5.78 -3.33
N ARG A 559 -18.73 -5.41 -2.05
CA ARG A 559 -18.39 -6.25 -0.89
C ARG A 559 -19.71 -6.54 -0.19
N GLU A 560 -20.17 -7.79 -0.24
CA GLU A 560 -21.51 -8.12 0.23
C GLU A 560 -21.59 -8.15 1.75
N PHE A 561 -20.67 -8.85 2.40
CA PHE A 561 -20.68 -8.99 3.86
C PHE A 561 -19.30 -8.75 4.45
N ASP A 562 -19.23 -8.15 5.63
CA ASP A 562 -18.02 -8.05 6.44
C ASP A 562 -17.97 -9.15 7.50
N MET A 563 -16.99 -10.05 7.40
CA MET A 563 -16.89 -11.21 8.30
C MET A 563 -16.76 -10.86 9.79
N THR A 564 -16.41 -9.60 10.12
CA THR A 564 -16.27 -9.12 11.49
C THR A 564 -17.53 -8.40 11.95
N ASN A 565 -18.00 -7.42 11.16
CA ASN A 565 -19.12 -6.58 11.54
C ASN A 565 -20.46 -7.34 11.45
N ASP A 566 -20.60 -8.20 10.44
CA ASP A 566 -21.82 -8.99 10.16
C ASP A 566 -21.76 -10.40 10.77
N SER A 567 -20.78 -10.67 11.64
CA SER A 567 -20.53 -12.00 12.22
C SER A 567 -21.73 -12.64 12.90
N LYS A 568 -22.69 -11.85 13.36
CA LYS A 568 -23.95 -12.33 14.01
C LYS A 568 -24.93 -12.96 13.02
N LEU A 569 -24.79 -12.67 11.72
CA LEU A 569 -25.65 -13.21 10.66
C LEU A 569 -25.22 -14.63 10.24
N PHE A 570 -23.97 -15.01 10.56
CA PHE A 570 -23.38 -16.25 10.07
C PHE A 570 -23.59 -17.41 11.04
N VAL A 571 -23.99 -18.56 10.52
CA VAL A 571 -24.09 -19.82 11.22
C VAL A 571 -22.91 -20.70 10.85
N GLU A 572 -22.16 -21.21 11.83
CA GLU A 572 -21.10 -22.16 11.56
C GLU A 572 -21.69 -23.48 11.04
N ARG A 573 -21.07 -24.06 9.97
CA ARG A 573 -21.57 -25.29 9.33
C ARG A 573 -21.77 -26.43 10.32
N SER A 574 -20.85 -26.61 11.26
CA SER A 574 -20.95 -27.65 12.31
C SER A 574 -22.17 -27.47 13.22
N VAL A 575 -22.61 -26.22 13.45
CA VAL A 575 -23.81 -25.90 14.23
C VAL A 575 -25.06 -26.18 13.40
N ALA A 576 -25.09 -25.77 12.13
CA ALA A 576 -26.20 -26.04 11.22
C ALA A 576 -26.47 -27.54 11.08
N GLN A 577 -25.42 -28.36 10.94
CA GLN A 577 -25.51 -29.82 10.87
C GLN A 577 -26.20 -30.40 12.14
N LYS A 578 -25.80 -29.89 13.32
CA LYS A 578 -26.44 -30.30 14.59
C LYS A 578 -27.92 -29.88 14.68
N GLN A 579 -28.31 -28.82 13.96
CA GLN A 579 -29.67 -28.33 13.86
C GLN A 579 -30.52 -29.08 12.81
N GLY A 580 -29.94 -30.10 12.14
CA GLY A 580 -30.64 -30.93 11.17
C GLY A 580 -30.64 -30.38 9.75
N TYR A 581 -29.74 -29.44 9.44
CA TYR A 581 -29.51 -29.03 8.02
C TYR A 581 -28.63 -30.07 7.34
N ALA A 582 -29.01 -30.47 6.13
CA ALA A 582 -28.20 -31.32 5.25
C ALA A 582 -27.96 -30.64 3.91
N LEU A 583 -26.81 -30.96 3.29
CA LEU A 583 -26.39 -30.43 2.02
C LEU A 583 -27.10 -31.11 0.88
N ASP A 584 -27.73 -30.34 -0.02
CA ASP A 584 -28.30 -30.85 -1.28
C ASP A 584 -27.23 -30.95 -2.40
N CYS A 585 -27.62 -31.52 -3.52
CA CYS A 585 -26.73 -31.67 -4.67
C CYS A 585 -26.38 -30.34 -5.36
N PHE A 586 -27.03 -29.23 -5.02
CA PHE A 586 -26.79 -27.90 -5.58
C PHE A 586 -25.96 -26.99 -4.69
N GLY A 587 -25.65 -27.41 -3.47
CA GLY A 587 -24.88 -26.62 -2.51
C GLY A 587 -25.67 -25.85 -1.47
N HIS A 588 -27.02 -26.01 -1.42
CA HIS A 588 -27.87 -25.44 -0.36
C HIS A 588 -27.85 -26.35 0.88
N TRP A 589 -28.00 -25.73 2.03
CA TRP A 589 -28.15 -26.40 3.30
C TRP A 589 -29.64 -26.35 3.70
N LEU A 590 -30.34 -27.46 3.53
CA LEU A 590 -31.79 -27.55 3.68
C LEU A 590 -32.18 -28.21 5.01
N GLN A 591 -33.10 -27.61 5.71
CA GLN A 591 -33.72 -28.17 6.92
C GLN A 591 -35.14 -28.59 6.59
N GLY A 592 -35.53 -29.85 6.88
CA GLY A 592 -36.88 -30.38 6.65
C GLY A 592 -36.93 -31.88 6.75
N ALA A 593 -37.94 -32.49 6.12
CA ALA A 593 -38.22 -33.94 6.19
C ALA A 593 -37.49 -34.70 5.08
N TRP A 594 -36.22 -35.04 5.31
CA TRP A 594 -35.44 -35.89 4.40
C TRP A 594 -35.92 -37.32 4.40
N ARG A 595 -35.99 -37.95 3.22
CA ARG A 595 -36.42 -39.34 3.01
C ARG A 595 -35.45 -40.06 2.06
N PRO A 596 -35.36 -41.42 2.08
CA PRO A 596 -34.60 -42.16 1.11
C PRO A 596 -35.04 -41.82 -0.32
N ILE A 597 -34.08 -41.72 -1.26
CA ILE A 597 -34.37 -41.27 -2.65
C ILE A 597 -35.37 -42.18 -3.35
N GLU A 598 -35.39 -43.50 -3.03
CA GLU A 598 -36.32 -44.49 -3.61
C GLU A 598 -37.77 -44.16 -3.30
N TYR A 599 -38.03 -43.38 -2.22
CA TYR A 599 -39.42 -42.94 -1.89
C TYR A 599 -39.94 -42.02 -2.97
N PHE A 600 -39.07 -41.20 -3.57
CA PHE A 600 -39.45 -40.18 -4.56
C PHE A 600 -39.58 -40.84 -5.96
N ASP A 601 -38.72 -41.79 -6.31
CA ASP A 601 -38.73 -42.48 -7.59
C ASP A 601 -40.01 -43.33 -7.82
N ALA A 602 -40.62 -43.80 -6.71
CA ALA A 602 -41.72 -44.72 -6.76
C ALA A 602 -43.13 -44.12 -6.59
N LYS A 603 -43.29 -42.92 -5.97
CA LYS A 603 -44.59 -42.46 -5.51
C LYS A 603 -44.80 -40.94 -5.51
N HIS A 604 -43.83 -40.14 -5.93
CA HIS A 604 -43.91 -38.67 -5.78
C HIS A 604 -44.10 -37.98 -7.12
N GLU A 605 -45.20 -37.25 -7.29
CA GLU A 605 -45.49 -36.44 -8.47
C GLU A 605 -44.90 -34.99 -8.37
N GLY A 606 -44.24 -34.64 -7.24
CA GLY A 606 -43.71 -33.30 -6.97
C GLY A 606 -42.24 -33.18 -7.18
N GLU A 607 -41.78 -31.90 -7.21
CA GLU A 607 -40.36 -31.58 -7.30
C GLU A 607 -39.66 -31.86 -5.97
N PHE A 608 -38.44 -32.43 -6.03
CA PHE A 608 -37.65 -32.73 -4.84
C PHE A 608 -36.15 -32.36 -5.08
N ALA A 609 -35.39 -32.13 -3.98
CA ALA A 609 -33.97 -31.87 -4.00
C ALA A 609 -33.21 -33.09 -3.43
N PRO A 610 -32.36 -33.76 -4.21
CA PRO A 610 -31.47 -34.83 -3.73
C PRO A 610 -30.41 -34.30 -2.77
N SER A 611 -30.01 -35.08 -1.79
CA SER A 611 -28.84 -34.83 -0.95
C SER A 611 -27.54 -34.91 -1.77
N ALA A 612 -26.47 -34.27 -1.29
CA ALA A 612 -25.17 -34.24 -1.97
C ALA A 612 -24.59 -35.65 -2.19
N ASP A 613 -24.94 -36.63 -1.33
CA ASP A 613 -24.53 -38.03 -1.46
C ASP A 613 -25.51 -38.89 -2.31
N GLY A 614 -26.61 -38.29 -2.77
CA GLY A 614 -27.61 -38.95 -3.57
C GLY A 614 -28.42 -40.05 -2.85
N MET A 615 -28.25 -40.20 -1.53
CA MET A 615 -28.93 -41.25 -0.75
C MET A 615 -30.31 -40.83 -0.25
N MET A 616 -30.49 -39.55 0.01
CA MET A 616 -31.70 -38.97 0.54
C MET A 616 -32.21 -37.87 -0.42
N ALA A 617 -33.49 -37.55 -0.31
CA ALA A 617 -34.06 -36.37 -0.96
C ALA A 617 -35.12 -35.71 -0.05
N ILE A 618 -35.43 -34.47 -0.37
CA ILE A 618 -36.44 -33.69 0.33
C ILE A 618 -37.41 -33.07 -0.68
N ALA A 619 -38.71 -33.21 -0.49
CA ALA A 619 -39.72 -32.52 -1.29
C ALA A 619 -39.59 -31.01 -1.09
N LEU A 620 -39.80 -30.20 -2.14
CA LEU A 620 -39.68 -28.74 -2.02
C LEU A 620 -40.64 -28.18 -0.97
N ASP A 621 -41.84 -28.73 -0.89
CA ASP A 621 -42.85 -28.32 0.11
C ASP A 621 -42.50 -28.71 1.57
N ASP A 622 -41.62 -29.69 1.76
CA ASP A 622 -41.14 -30.12 3.06
C ASP A 622 -39.95 -29.30 3.58
N ILE A 623 -39.40 -28.39 2.77
CA ILE A 623 -38.26 -27.51 3.16
C ILE A 623 -38.77 -26.42 4.08
N ARG A 624 -38.24 -26.39 5.29
CA ARG A 624 -38.58 -25.39 6.32
C ARG A 624 -37.70 -24.16 6.30
N ARG A 625 -36.38 -24.36 6.08
CA ARG A 625 -35.37 -23.32 6.06
C ARG A 625 -34.25 -23.69 5.10
N VAL A 626 -33.65 -22.64 4.50
CA VAL A 626 -32.53 -22.73 3.58
C VAL A 626 -31.40 -21.87 4.08
N LEU A 627 -30.19 -22.45 4.22
CA LEU A 627 -28.98 -21.71 4.45
C LEU A 627 -28.07 -21.81 3.21
N LEU A 628 -27.44 -20.70 2.87
CA LEU A 628 -26.54 -20.57 1.75
C LEU A 628 -25.06 -20.57 2.20
N PRO A 629 -24.13 -21.17 1.43
CA PRO A 629 -22.71 -21.14 1.74
C PRO A 629 -22.14 -19.74 1.59
N VAL A 630 -21.43 -19.24 2.62
CA VAL A 630 -20.72 -17.97 2.57
C VAL A 630 -19.31 -18.20 2.00
N TYR A 631 -18.99 -17.53 0.90
CA TYR A 631 -17.70 -17.64 0.28
C TYR A 631 -16.60 -16.89 1.03
N GLU A 632 -15.49 -17.58 1.31
CA GLU A 632 -14.26 -17.06 1.87
C GLU A 632 -13.12 -17.13 0.86
N GLY A 633 -12.09 -16.29 1.00
CA GLY A 633 -10.99 -16.20 0.02
C GLY A 633 -10.30 -17.52 -0.31
N ARG A 634 -10.25 -18.48 0.63
CA ARG A 634 -9.63 -19.81 0.39
C ARG A 634 -10.44 -20.69 -0.54
N MET A 635 -11.72 -20.39 -0.78
CA MET A 635 -12.61 -21.16 -1.63
C MET A 635 -12.47 -20.81 -3.11
N VAL A 636 -11.89 -19.64 -3.44
CA VAL A 636 -11.77 -19.13 -4.81
C VAL A 636 -10.37 -19.42 -5.38
N GLY A 637 -10.31 -19.99 -6.57
CA GLY A 637 -9.10 -20.20 -7.38
C GLY A 637 -9.25 -19.64 -8.79
N GLN A 638 -8.20 -19.70 -9.60
CA GLN A 638 -8.23 -19.29 -11.01
C GLN A 638 -9.16 -20.21 -11.81
N TYR A 639 -10.28 -19.70 -12.32
CA TYR A 639 -11.36 -20.48 -12.94
C TYR A 639 -11.90 -21.61 -12.04
N ASP A 640 -11.75 -21.47 -10.73
CA ASP A 640 -12.06 -22.53 -9.77
C ASP A 640 -12.92 -21.96 -8.62
N TRP A 641 -14.20 -22.23 -8.70
CA TRP A 641 -15.22 -21.77 -7.76
C TRP A 641 -15.23 -22.53 -6.43
N ALA A 642 -14.59 -23.68 -6.33
CA ALA A 642 -14.51 -24.50 -5.10
C ALA A 642 -13.08 -25.05 -4.90
N LYS A 643 -12.09 -24.16 -4.76
CA LYS A 643 -10.68 -24.54 -4.63
C LYS A 643 -10.42 -25.34 -3.37
N LYS A 644 -10.96 -24.91 -2.23
CA LYS A 644 -10.73 -25.56 -0.94
C LYS A 644 -12.02 -25.72 -0.15
N ALA A 645 -12.12 -26.82 0.58
CA ALA A 645 -13.16 -27.12 1.57
C ALA A 645 -12.64 -26.81 2.99
N TRP A 646 -13.48 -26.22 3.83
CA TRP A 646 -13.18 -26.07 5.25
C TRP A 646 -13.36 -27.42 5.97
N LEU A 647 -12.37 -27.80 6.76
CA LEU A 647 -12.41 -29.02 7.57
C LEU A 647 -12.81 -28.70 9.03
N GLN A 648 -12.01 -27.87 9.70
CA GLN A 648 -12.19 -27.51 11.10
C GLN A 648 -11.40 -26.26 11.48
N GLY A 649 -11.60 -25.76 12.71
CA GLY A 649 -10.88 -24.64 13.28
C GLY A 649 -11.40 -23.27 12.86
N LYS A 650 -10.83 -22.19 13.43
CA LYS A 650 -11.23 -20.80 13.18
C LYS A 650 -10.05 -19.87 12.91
N GLY A 651 -10.27 -18.87 12.08
CA GLY A 651 -9.29 -17.81 11.76
C GLY A 651 -7.99 -18.38 11.18
N ARG A 652 -6.84 -18.03 11.77
CA ARG A 652 -5.51 -18.50 11.30
C ARG A 652 -5.28 -19.99 11.53
N ARG A 653 -5.99 -20.62 12.46
CA ARG A 653 -5.92 -22.04 12.81
C ARG A 653 -6.93 -22.89 12.03
N ALA A 654 -7.73 -22.29 11.13
CA ALA A 654 -8.67 -23.03 10.31
C ALA A 654 -7.91 -23.92 9.30
N GLU A 655 -8.29 -25.19 9.26
CA GLU A 655 -7.76 -26.20 8.35
C GLU A 655 -8.64 -26.30 7.11
N TRP A 656 -8.00 -26.34 5.94
CA TRP A 656 -8.65 -26.37 4.64
C TRP A 656 -7.99 -27.41 3.76
N ALA A 657 -8.78 -28.25 3.08
CA ALA A 657 -8.30 -29.21 2.09
C ALA A 657 -8.52 -28.69 0.67
N GLU A 658 -7.59 -28.94 -0.24
CA GLU A 658 -7.82 -28.72 -1.68
C GLU A 658 -8.76 -29.77 -2.23
N LEU A 659 -9.69 -29.35 -3.08
CA LEU A 659 -10.64 -30.23 -3.74
C LEU A 659 -10.17 -30.50 -5.18
N PRO A 660 -10.01 -31.76 -5.58
CA PRO A 660 -9.77 -32.13 -6.98
C PRO A 660 -10.97 -31.74 -7.85
N PHE A 661 -10.77 -31.52 -9.14
CA PHE A 661 -11.84 -31.13 -10.06
C PHE A 661 -12.96 -32.15 -10.19
N SER A 662 -12.63 -33.45 -10.00
CA SER A 662 -13.60 -34.53 -9.98
C SER A 662 -14.55 -34.56 -8.77
N GLU A 663 -14.21 -33.81 -7.72
CA GLU A 663 -14.92 -33.84 -6.43
C GLU A 663 -15.31 -32.44 -5.93
N LYS A 664 -15.56 -31.50 -6.84
CA LYS A 664 -15.90 -30.11 -6.47
C LYS A 664 -17.23 -30.05 -5.73
N ASN A 665 -17.20 -29.46 -4.54
CA ASN A 665 -18.39 -29.18 -3.73
C ASN A 665 -18.16 -27.92 -2.88
N ILE A 666 -19.23 -27.18 -2.56
CA ILE A 666 -19.13 -25.98 -1.76
C ILE A 666 -19.22 -26.35 -0.28
N LEU A 667 -18.07 -26.46 0.37
CA LEU A 667 -17.97 -26.79 1.80
C LEU A 667 -17.38 -25.62 2.61
N PRO A 668 -18.18 -24.61 2.95
CA PRO A 668 -17.74 -23.39 3.63
C PRO A 668 -17.53 -23.60 5.12
N GLN A 669 -16.93 -22.62 5.79
CA GLN A 669 -16.93 -22.53 7.26
C GLN A 669 -18.28 -22.02 7.77
N TYR A 670 -18.86 -21.01 7.11
CA TYR A 670 -20.07 -20.30 7.52
C TYR A 670 -21.17 -20.40 6.50
N LEU A 671 -22.39 -20.36 7.01
CA LEU A 671 -23.64 -20.35 6.27
C LEU A 671 -24.44 -19.10 6.62
N LEU A 672 -25.28 -18.64 5.71
CA LEU A 672 -26.16 -17.47 5.86
C LEU A 672 -27.60 -17.86 5.51
N ASP A 673 -28.56 -17.39 6.29
CA ASP A 673 -29.98 -17.61 6.02
C ASP A 673 -30.40 -16.97 4.70
N LEU A 674 -31.19 -17.68 3.87
CA LEU A 674 -31.61 -17.24 2.54
C LEU A 674 -32.45 -15.97 2.62
N ASP A 675 -33.38 -15.84 3.58
CA ASP A 675 -34.22 -14.65 3.70
C ASP A 675 -33.38 -13.42 4.01
N THR A 676 -32.41 -13.58 4.93
CA THR A 676 -31.44 -12.52 5.26
C THR A 676 -30.61 -12.12 4.04
N TYR A 677 -30.19 -13.09 3.21
CA TYR A 677 -29.45 -12.80 1.99
C TYR A 677 -30.28 -12.03 0.97
N ILE A 678 -31.53 -12.45 0.75
CA ILE A 678 -32.46 -11.78 -0.16
C ILE A 678 -32.74 -10.34 0.28
N GLU A 679 -32.95 -10.14 1.59
CA GLU A 679 -33.24 -8.82 2.16
C GLU A 679 -32.06 -7.84 2.01
N LEU A 680 -30.82 -8.31 2.28
CA LEU A 680 -29.64 -7.46 2.30
C LEU A 680 -28.96 -7.29 0.94
N GLN A 681 -29.18 -8.24 0.00
CA GLN A 681 -28.56 -8.24 -1.32
C GLN A 681 -29.61 -8.27 -2.43
N PRO A 682 -30.08 -7.09 -2.89
CA PRO A 682 -31.13 -7.00 -3.91
C PRO A 682 -30.65 -7.47 -5.31
N HIS A 683 -29.35 -7.49 -5.56
CA HIS A 683 -28.78 -7.95 -6.82
C HIS A 683 -28.44 -9.43 -6.74
N ARG A 684 -29.05 -10.22 -7.58
CA ARG A 684 -29.02 -11.68 -7.60
C ARG A 684 -28.47 -12.19 -8.93
N GLY A 685 -27.98 -13.42 -8.92
CA GLY A 685 -27.52 -14.10 -10.14
C GLY A 685 -26.04 -14.45 -10.16
N ALA A 686 -25.55 -14.86 -11.33
CA ALA A 686 -24.13 -15.19 -11.54
C ALA A 686 -23.25 -13.94 -11.40
N LYS A 687 -22.06 -14.11 -10.82
CA LYS A 687 -21.12 -13.04 -10.58
C LYS A 687 -19.67 -13.51 -10.67
N VAL A 688 -18.77 -12.60 -11.01
CA VAL A 688 -17.34 -12.86 -10.96
C VAL A 688 -16.79 -12.48 -9.59
N ALA A 689 -16.34 -13.47 -8.84
CA ALA A 689 -15.73 -13.31 -7.54
C ALA A 689 -14.21 -13.29 -7.67
N TYR A 690 -13.52 -12.39 -6.97
CA TYR A 690 -12.07 -12.31 -6.97
C TYR A 690 -11.50 -12.18 -5.57
N LEU A 691 -10.21 -12.51 -5.40
CA LEU A 691 -9.53 -12.37 -4.12
C LEU A 691 -9.20 -10.91 -3.83
N ALA A 692 -9.66 -10.39 -2.67
CA ALA A 692 -9.37 -9.03 -2.24
C ALA A 692 -7.88 -8.76 -1.98
N VAL A 693 -7.07 -9.80 -1.80
CA VAL A 693 -5.65 -9.69 -1.43
C VAL A 693 -4.79 -10.37 -2.48
N GLY A 694 -3.89 -9.58 -3.08
CA GLY A 694 -2.92 -10.05 -4.04
C GLY A 694 -1.68 -9.15 -4.05
N ALA A 695 -0.50 -9.71 -3.80
CA ALA A 695 0.76 -8.97 -3.87
C ALA A 695 1.38 -9.09 -5.26
N SER A 696 2.11 -8.05 -5.70
CA SER A 696 2.87 -8.08 -6.96
C SER A 696 3.92 -9.21 -7.01
N THR A 697 4.27 -9.78 -5.87
CA THR A 697 5.20 -10.92 -5.76
C THR A 697 4.53 -12.28 -5.75
N ASN A 698 3.20 -12.37 -5.77
CA ASN A 698 2.48 -13.65 -5.84
C ASN A 698 2.61 -14.28 -7.24
N SER A 699 2.40 -15.58 -7.36
CA SER A 699 2.36 -16.26 -8.66
C SER A 699 1.24 -15.73 -9.57
N ARG A 700 0.11 -15.34 -8.98
CA ARG A 700 -0.94 -14.51 -9.57
C ARG A 700 -1.36 -13.46 -8.57
N SER A 701 -1.48 -12.21 -9.01
CA SER A 701 -1.96 -11.09 -8.17
C SER A 701 -3.48 -10.99 -8.23
N CYS A 702 -4.07 -11.20 -9.40
CA CYS A 702 -5.51 -11.36 -9.58
C CYS A 702 -5.87 -12.85 -9.74
N ILE A 703 -6.82 -13.30 -8.96
CA ILE A 703 -7.40 -14.63 -9.04
C ILE A 703 -8.90 -14.47 -8.97
N ALA A 704 -9.61 -14.96 -9.99
CA ALA A 704 -11.04 -14.83 -10.09
C ALA A 704 -11.72 -16.15 -10.52
N ALA A 705 -12.96 -16.32 -10.10
CA ALA A 705 -13.84 -17.40 -10.53
C ALA A 705 -15.25 -16.89 -10.75
N MET A 706 -15.96 -17.49 -11.68
CA MET A 706 -17.41 -17.29 -11.78
C MET A 706 -18.10 -18.14 -10.71
N ILE A 707 -18.99 -17.53 -9.97
CA ILE A 707 -19.80 -18.20 -8.95
C ILE A 707 -21.28 -17.89 -9.20
N GLY A 708 -22.15 -18.77 -8.70
CA GLY A 708 -23.58 -18.55 -8.69
C GLY A 708 -24.00 -17.45 -7.71
N ASP A 709 -25.28 -17.44 -7.41
CA ASP A 709 -25.91 -16.50 -6.49
C ASP A 709 -25.65 -16.87 -5.01
N TRP A 710 -24.39 -16.86 -4.60
CA TRP A 710 -23.92 -17.21 -3.26
C TRP A 710 -23.39 -15.99 -2.51
N PRO A 711 -23.69 -15.86 -1.18
CA PRO A 711 -23.15 -14.77 -0.37
C PRO A 711 -21.63 -14.83 -0.26
N CYS A 712 -20.99 -13.64 -0.34
CA CYS A 712 -19.53 -13.48 -0.31
C CYS A 712 -19.09 -12.60 0.84
N GLY A 713 -18.09 -13.07 1.60
CA GLY A 713 -17.41 -12.29 2.62
C GLY A 713 -16.47 -11.23 2.01
N ASN A 714 -16.04 -10.26 2.81
CA ASN A 714 -15.19 -9.13 2.37
C ASN A 714 -13.84 -9.52 1.75
N ALA A 715 -13.36 -10.75 1.98
CA ALA A 715 -12.17 -11.28 1.31
C ALA A 715 -12.42 -11.71 -0.15
N VAL A 716 -13.68 -11.75 -0.58
CA VAL A 716 -14.14 -12.16 -1.91
C VAL A 716 -15.10 -11.11 -2.46
N PRO A 717 -14.61 -9.94 -2.89
CA PRO A 717 -15.44 -8.97 -3.59
C PRO A 717 -15.98 -9.54 -4.90
N VAL A 718 -17.10 -9.01 -5.36
CA VAL A 718 -17.79 -9.49 -6.54
C VAL A 718 -18.01 -8.39 -7.57
N LEU A 719 -18.04 -8.80 -8.85
CA LEU A 719 -18.29 -7.97 -10.01
C LEU A 719 -19.53 -8.48 -10.73
N THR A 720 -20.42 -7.56 -11.08
CA THR A 720 -21.64 -7.83 -11.85
C THR A 720 -21.83 -6.72 -12.88
N PHE A 721 -22.54 -6.99 -13.97
CA PHE A 721 -22.97 -5.93 -14.88
C PHE A 721 -24.31 -5.34 -14.41
N ALA A 722 -24.50 -4.04 -14.63
CA ALA A 722 -25.70 -3.33 -14.16
C ALA A 722 -26.99 -3.77 -14.87
N ASN A 723 -26.88 -4.37 -16.05
CA ASN A 723 -28.02 -4.77 -16.89
C ASN A 723 -28.18 -6.29 -16.89
N GLU A 724 -28.69 -6.84 -15.78
CA GLU A 724 -28.89 -8.29 -15.59
C GLU A 724 -29.95 -8.90 -16.56
N ALA A 725 -30.77 -8.07 -17.19
CA ALA A 725 -31.83 -8.49 -18.12
C ALA A 725 -31.33 -8.65 -19.56
N SER A 726 -30.05 -8.37 -19.87
CA SER A 726 -29.48 -8.55 -21.20
C SER A 726 -29.27 -10.04 -21.48
N SER A 727 -29.60 -10.50 -22.70
CA SER A 727 -29.34 -11.88 -23.18
C SER A 727 -27.86 -12.24 -23.09
N ASP A 728 -26.95 -11.27 -23.14
CA ASP A 728 -25.51 -11.40 -23.28
C ASP A 728 -24.77 -11.21 -21.93
N HIS A 729 -25.53 -11.21 -20.81
CA HIS A 729 -24.98 -10.95 -19.47
C HIS A 729 -23.95 -12.00 -19.04
N LEU A 730 -24.21 -13.27 -19.36
CA LEU A 730 -23.34 -14.39 -18.99
C LEU A 730 -22.02 -14.36 -19.78
N GLU A 731 -22.08 -14.09 -21.06
CA GLU A 731 -20.95 -13.97 -21.99
C GLU A 731 -20.03 -12.81 -21.57
N LEU A 732 -20.63 -11.68 -21.14
CA LEU A 732 -19.87 -10.55 -20.59
C LEU A 732 -19.17 -10.89 -19.28
N LEU A 733 -19.80 -11.66 -18.40
CA LEU A 733 -19.15 -12.15 -17.17
C LEU A 733 -18.02 -13.13 -17.49
N GLN A 734 -18.17 -13.95 -18.51
CA GLN A 734 -17.14 -14.89 -18.96
C GLN A 734 -15.93 -14.15 -19.56
N SER A 735 -16.16 -13.18 -20.45
CA SER A 735 -15.08 -12.37 -21.02
C SER A 735 -14.34 -11.55 -19.94
N LEU A 736 -15.07 -11.02 -18.96
CA LEU A 736 -14.47 -10.36 -17.79
C LEU A 736 -13.63 -11.35 -16.97
N LEU A 737 -14.14 -12.55 -16.72
CA LEU A 737 -13.41 -13.60 -15.99
C LEU A 737 -12.10 -14.00 -16.69
N ALA A 738 -12.15 -14.18 -18.02
CA ALA A 738 -10.95 -14.48 -18.80
C ALA A 738 -9.92 -13.36 -18.70
N THR A 739 -10.36 -12.13 -18.88
CA THR A 739 -9.52 -10.94 -18.80
C THR A 739 -8.84 -10.82 -17.43
N LEU A 740 -9.59 -10.91 -16.32
CA LEU A 740 -9.06 -10.81 -14.95
C LEU A 740 -8.03 -11.89 -14.60
N ASN A 741 -8.16 -13.07 -15.18
CA ASN A 741 -7.26 -14.20 -14.96
C ASN A 741 -6.08 -14.23 -15.94
N SER A 742 -6.00 -13.30 -16.90
CA SER A 742 -4.94 -13.28 -17.91
C SER A 742 -3.59 -12.77 -17.37
N PHE A 743 -2.49 -13.15 -18.03
CA PHE A 743 -1.15 -12.63 -17.75
C PHE A 743 -1.08 -11.13 -18.01
N VAL A 744 -1.76 -10.65 -19.06
CA VAL A 744 -1.75 -9.22 -19.42
C VAL A 744 -2.40 -8.38 -18.33
N PHE A 745 -3.60 -8.74 -17.89
CA PHE A 745 -4.28 -8.02 -16.82
C PHE A 745 -3.50 -8.09 -15.50
N ASP A 746 -2.97 -9.26 -15.17
CA ASP A 746 -2.15 -9.44 -13.96
C ASP A 746 -0.86 -8.61 -14.01
N PHE A 747 -0.22 -8.49 -15.19
CA PHE A 747 0.93 -7.61 -15.40
C PHE A 747 0.56 -6.13 -15.18
N LEU A 748 -0.49 -5.64 -15.83
CA LEU A 748 -0.98 -4.27 -15.68
C LEU A 748 -1.35 -3.94 -14.23
N LEU A 749 -1.99 -4.88 -13.56
CA LEU A 749 -2.34 -4.76 -12.15
C LEU A 749 -1.10 -4.67 -11.25
N ARG A 750 -0.07 -5.50 -11.48
CA ARG A 750 1.17 -5.51 -10.69
C ARG A 750 1.90 -4.18 -10.70
N LEU A 751 1.89 -3.50 -11.85
CA LEU A 751 2.49 -2.17 -12.00
C LEU A 751 1.78 -1.09 -11.17
N ARG A 752 0.54 -1.34 -10.73
CA ARG A 752 -0.26 -0.44 -9.90
C ARG A 752 -0.26 -0.81 -8.41
N LEU A 753 0.24 -2.01 -8.05
CA LEU A 753 0.17 -2.51 -6.68
C LEU A 753 1.31 -1.98 -5.82
N SER A 754 1.01 -1.01 -4.98
CA SER A 754 1.90 -0.55 -3.91
C SER A 754 1.73 -1.36 -2.61
N ALA A 755 0.54 -1.95 -2.41
CA ALA A 755 0.15 -2.73 -1.23
C ALA A 755 -0.50 -4.06 -1.64
N ASN A 756 -0.89 -4.88 -0.64
CA ASN A 756 -1.45 -6.22 -0.89
C ASN A 756 -2.96 -6.24 -1.15
N ASN A 757 -3.65 -5.11 -1.07
CA ASN A 757 -5.09 -5.05 -1.25
C ASN A 757 -5.47 -4.62 -2.67
N LEU A 758 -6.29 -5.44 -3.34
CA LEU A 758 -6.89 -5.12 -4.63
C LEU A 758 -8.10 -4.19 -4.42
N ASN A 759 -7.82 -2.90 -4.25
CA ASN A 759 -8.87 -1.91 -4.09
C ASN A 759 -9.57 -1.60 -5.42
N TRP A 760 -10.84 -1.26 -5.37
CA TRP A 760 -11.68 -0.99 -6.55
C TRP A 760 -11.12 0.12 -7.45
N PHE A 761 -10.55 1.17 -6.86
CA PHE A 761 -9.97 2.27 -7.63
C PHE A 761 -8.77 1.81 -8.49
N ILE A 762 -8.00 0.82 -8.03
CA ILE A 762 -6.89 0.21 -8.79
C ILE A 762 -7.45 -0.60 -9.96
N LEU A 763 -8.41 -1.50 -9.69
CA LEU A 763 -9.02 -2.34 -10.72
C LEU A 763 -9.74 -1.52 -11.79
N LYS A 764 -10.46 -0.47 -11.40
CA LYS A 764 -11.21 0.40 -12.33
C LYS A 764 -10.33 1.10 -13.35
N GLU A 765 -9.08 1.41 -13.00
CA GLU A 765 -8.13 2.04 -13.93
C GLU A 765 -7.26 1.04 -14.71
N CYS A 766 -7.35 -0.28 -14.42
CA CYS A 766 -6.68 -1.27 -15.26
C CYS A 766 -7.31 -1.29 -16.66
N LEU A 767 -6.46 -1.23 -17.66
CA LEU A 767 -6.89 -1.33 -19.05
C LEU A 767 -7.39 -2.74 -19.36
N VAL A 768 -8.47 -2.84 -20.11
CA VAL A 768 -9.03 -4.10 -20.60
C VAL A 768 -9.34 -3.98 -22.09
N PRO A 769 -9.29 -5.08 -22.85
CA PRO A 769 -9.71 -5.08 -24.26
C PRO A 769 -11.22 -4.87 -24.35
N ASP A 770 -11.77 -4.84 -25.53
CA ASP A 770 -13.22 -4.71 -25.71
C ASP A 770 -13.93 -5.98 -25.22
N LEU A 771 -14.53 -5.88 -24.02
CA LEU A 771 -15.26 -7.00 -23.41
C LEU A 771 -16.51 -7.41 -24.21
N LEU A 772 -17.08 -6.51 -25.01
CA LEU A 772 -18.25 -6.81 -25.85
C LEU A 772 -17.83 -7.65 -27.05
N GLU A 773 -16.68 -7.36 -27.66
CA GLU A 773 -16.12 -8.15 -28.75
C GLU A 773 -15.76 -9.56 -28.25
N LEU A 774 -15.09 -9.66 -27.10
CA LEU A 774 -14.76 -10.94 -26.45
C LEU A 774 -16.01 -11.76 -26.08
N ALA A 775 -17.13 -11.10 -25.74
CA ALA A 775 -18.39 -11.78 -25.44
C ALA A 775 -19.05 -12.39 -26.69
N CYS A 776 -18.60 -12.03 -27.89
CA CYS A 776 -19.05 -12.62 -29.16
C CYS A 776 -18.17 -13.80 -29.62
N ASP A 777 -17.01 -14.00 -28.99
CA ASP A 777 -16.05 -15.06 -29.33
C ASP A 777 -16.47 -16.41 -28.78
N GLN A 778 -17.04 -17.24 -29.66
CA GLN A 778 -17.60 -18.54 -29.26
C GLN A 778 -16.57 -19.56 -28.83
N LEU A 779 -15.33 -19.50 -29.37
CA LEU A 779 -14.25 -20.44 -29.00
C LEU A 779 -13.69 -20.08 -27.63
N LEU A 780 -13.48 -18.81 -27.37
CA LEU A 780 -13.09 -18.31 -26.06
C LEU A 780 -14.13 -18.68 -24.99
N LEU A 781 -15.41 -18.41 -25.25
CA LEU A 781 -16.49 -18.72 -24.33
C LEU A 781 -16.60 -20.22 -24.05
N ALA A 782 -16.45 -21.08 -25.08
CA ALA A 782 -16.43 -22.53 -24.92
C ALA A 782 -15.25 -22.98 -24.04
N ALA A 783 -14.05 -22.40 -24.23
CA ALA A 783 -12.89 -22.68 -23.42
C ALA A 783 -13.10 -22.29 -21.94
N ILE A 784 -13.69 -21.12 -21.68
CA ILE A 784 -13.99 -20.62 -20.34
C ILE A 784 -15.05 -21.49 -19.65
N LEU A 785 -16.09 -21.88 -20.37
CA LEU A 785 -17.10 -22.82 -19.87
C LEU A 785 -16.46 -24.13 -19.46
N GLU A 786 -15.62 -24.71 -20.31
CA GLU A 786 -14.94 -25.98 -20.02
C GLU A 786 -13.99 -25.81 -18.81
N LEU A 787 -13.30 -24.67 -18.64
CA LEU A 787 -12.47 -24.37 -17.47
C LEU A 787 -13.28 -24.21 -16.18
N GLY A 788 -14.48 -23.65 -16.28
CA GLY A 788 -15.40 -23.45 -15.15
C GLY A 788 -16.28 -24.66 -14.81
N GLN A 789 -16.26 -25.69 -15.68
CA GLN A 789 -17.14 -26.85 -15.53
C GLN A 789 -16.92 -27.58 -14.22
N HIS A 790 -18.01 -27.79 -13.54
CA HIS A 790 -18.35 -28.86 -12.57
C HIS A 790 -19.49 -28.41 -11.64
N GLN A 791 -20.45 -27.62 -12.15
CA GLN A 791 -21.71 -27.46 -11.42
C GLN A 791 -22.93 -27.71 -12.29
N ALA A 792 -23.97 -28.16 -11.64
CA ALA A 792 -25.31 -28.31 -12.18
C ALA A 792 -25.89 -26.99 -12.78
N LEU A 793 -25.24 -25.84 -12.60
CA LEU A 793 -25.51 -24.58 -13.28
C LEU A 793 -25.25 -24.69 -14.80
N TYR A 794 -24.43 -25.65 -15.25
CA TYR A 794 -24.00 -25.83 -16.64
C TYR A 794 -24.12 -27.28 -17.15
N ALA A 795 -24.76 -28.15 -16.39
CA ALA A 795 -24.76 -29.63 -16.62
C ALA A 795 -25.66 -30.08 -17.77
N GLU A 796 -26.26 -29.21 -18.55
CA GLU A 796 -26.95 -29.59 -19.76
C GLU A 796 -25.98 -29.64 -20.94
N GLY A 797 -25.32 -30.76 -21.14
CA GLY A 797 -24.79 -31.07 -22.46
C GLY A 797 -23.47 -31.81 -22.63
N LEU A 798 -22.64 -32.05 -21.61
CA LEU A 798 -21.32 -32.64 -21.80
C LEU A 798 -21.06 -33.86 -20.89
N GLY A 799 -21.61 -34.99 -21.27
CA GLY A 799 -21.20 -36.27 -20.75
C GLY A 799 -19.86 -36.68 -21.32
N LYS A 800 -18.81 -36.75 -20.46
CA LYS A 800 -17.71 -37.73 -20.54
C LYS A 800 -16.79 -37.59 -19.32
N SER A 801 -16.65 -38.67 -18.56
CA SER A 801 -15.65 -38.81 -17.50
C SER A 801 -14.28 -39.10 -18.14
N GLY A 802 -13.40 -38.10 -18.09
CA GLY A 802 -11.95 -38.31 -18.28
C GLY A 802 -11.29 -38.68 -16.95
N THR A 803 -10.15 -39.33 -16.97
CA THR A 803 -9.36 -39.57 -15.77
C THR A 803 -8.87 -38.23 -15.23
N ALA A 804 -8.70 -38.04 -13.91
CA ALA A 804 -8.27 -36.80 -13.28
C ALA A 804 -6.98 -36.20 -13.88
N GLN A 805 -6.14 -37.00 -14.46
CA GLN A 805 -4.91 -36.64 -15.14
C GLN A 805 -5.14 -36.03 -16.53
N THR A 806 -6.02 -36.61 -17.32
CA THR A 806 -6.43 -36.09 -18.64
C THR A 806 -7.08 -34.69 -18.45
N GLU A 807 -7.82 -34.56 -17.38
CA GLU A 807 -8.44 -33.29 -17.03
C GLU A 807 -7.41 -32.20 -16.70
N LEU A 808 -6.36 -32.48 -15.92
CA LEU A 808 -5.33 -31.48 -15.59
C LEU A 808 -4.61 -30.97 -16.84
N VAL A 809 -4.18 -31.85 -17.72
CA VAL A 809 -3.51 -31.50 -18.98
C VAL A 809 -4.45 -30.68 -19.88
N ARG A 810 -5.71 -31.08 -19.99
CA ARG A 810 -6.71 -30.35 -20.77
C ARG A 810 -6.89 -28.94 -20.23
N ARG A 811 -6.99 -28.77 -18.93
CA ARG A 811 -7.09 -27.47 -18.28
C ARG A 811 -5.85 -26.59 -18.51
N MET A 812 -4.65 -27.17 -18.52
CA MET A 812 -3.41 -26.42 -18.83
C MET A 812 -3.43 -25.90 -20.27
N LYS A 813 -3.86 -26.71 -21.23
CA LYS A 813 -3.99 -26.32 -22.64
C LYS A 813 -5.07 -25.25 -22.84
N LEU A 814 -6.24 -25.43 -22.24
CA LEU A 814 -7.32 -24.41 -22.31
C LEU A 814 -6.89 -23.07 -21.69
N ARG A 815 -6.20 -23.10 -20.54
CA ARG A 815 -5.66 -21.85 -19.96
C ARG A 815 -4.68 -21.18 -20.91
N ALA A 816 -3.77 -21.92 -21.53
CA ALA A 816 -2.82 -21.38 -22.49
C ALA A 816 -3.51 -20.77 -23.73
N PHE A 817 -4.57 -21.40 -24.21
CA PHE A 817 -5.43 -20.87 -25.29
C PHE A 817 -6.08 -19.55 -24.87
N VAL A 818 -6.79 -19.52 -23.74
CA VAL A 818 -7.45 -18.30 -23.24
C VAL A 818 -6.43 -17.17 -23.02
N GLU A 819 -5.25 -17.46 -22.47
CA GLU A 819 -4.17 -16.46 -22.31
C GLU A 819 -3.72 -15.89 -23.66
N ALA A 820 -3.61 -16.72 -24.69
CA ALA A 820 -3.18 -16.29 -26.02
C ALA A 820 -4.25 -15.42 -26.69
N VAL A 821 -5.52 -15.82 -26.67
CA VAL A 821 -6.63 -15.05 -27.23
C VAL A 821 -6.78 -13.69 -26.54
N ILE A 822 -6.70 -13.66 -25.20
CA ILE A 822 -6.75 -12.41 -24.45
C ILE A 822 -5.56 -11.51 -24.81
N ALA A 823 -4.33 -12.02 -24.93
CA ALA A 823 -3.17 -11.22 -25.30
C ALA A 823 -3.32 -10.63 -26.72
N GLU A 824 -3.87 -11.40 -27.66
CA GLU A 824 -4.18 -10.90 -29.01
C GLU A 824 -5.24 -9.80 -28.99
N SER A 825 -6.30 -9.93 -28.19
CA SER A 825 -7.36 -8.93 -28.04
C SER A 825 -6.86 -7.60 -27.43
N TYR A 826 -5.76 -7.62 -26.68
CA TYR A 826 -5.05 -6.43 -26.25
C TYR A 826 -4.20 -5.79 -27.38
N GLY A 827 -4.07 -6.43 -28.54
CA GLY A 827 -3.22 -5.96 -29.65
C GLY A 827 -1.73 -6.19 -29.43
N LEU A 828 -1.35 -7.08 -28.51
CA LEU A 828 0.04 -7.36 -28.19
C LEU A 828 0.73 -8.15 -29.32
N GLN A 829 2.05 -7.93 -29.43
CA GLN A 829 2.93 -8.68 -30.29
C GLN A 829 3.76 -9.68 -29.48
N GLN A 830 4.42 -10.64 -30.17
CA GLN A 830 5.29 -11.61 -29.51
C GLN A 830 6.34 -10.93 -28.59
N ALA A 831 6.93 -9.82 -29.04
CA ALA A 831 7.92 -9.05 -28.26
C ALA A 831 7.37 -8.49 -26.96
N ASP A 832 6.09 -8.07 -26.94
CA ASP A 832 5.43 -7.55 -25.75
C ASP A 832 5.17 -8.68 -24.74
N CYS A 833 4.73 -9.85 -25.21
CA CYS A 833 4.55 -11.03 -24.39
C CYS A 833 5.88 -11.47 -23.75
N GLU A 834 6.99 -11.43 -24.51
CA GLU A 834 8.32 -11.71 -23.96
C GLU A 834 8.75 -10.66 -22.92
N ALA A 835 8.45 -9.37 -23.17
CA ALA A 835 8.72 -8.31 -22.23
C ALA A 835 7.96 -8.48 -20.90
N MET A 836 6.68 -8.85 -20.95
CA MET A 836 5.88 -9.13 -19.74
C MET A 836 6.39 -10.34 -18.96
N LEU A 837 6.87 -11.35 -19.64
CA LEU A 837 7.35 -12.61 -19.06
C LEU A 837 8.86 -12.65 -18.82
N ARG A 838 9.55 -11.48 -18.83
CA ARG A 838 10.99 -11.38 -18.53
C ARG A 838 11.32 -12.08 -17.22
N GLY A 839 12.38 -12.88 -17.21
CA GLY A 839 12.82 -13.64 -16.04
C GLY A 839 12.01 -14.91 -15.77
N CYS A 840 11.04 -15.26 -16.62
CA CYS A 840 10.29 -16.52 -16.52
C CYS A 840 10.93 -17.67 -17.29
N ALA A 841 11.83 -17.41 -18.23
CA ALA A 841 12.61 -18.44 -18.92
C ALA A 841 13.94 -18.72 -18.19
N VAL A 842 14.42 -19.96 -18.31
CA VAL A 842 15.67 -20.42 -17.67
C VAL A 842 16.89 -19.69 -18.22
N ASP A 843 16.81 -19.25 -19.48
CA ASP A 843 17.91 -18.61 -20.23
C ASP A 843 17.76 -17.09 -20.37
N ASP A 844 16.77 -16.47 -19.74
CA ASP A 844 16.59 -15.00 -19.80
C ASP A 844 17.79 -14.30 -19.17
N GLN A 845 18.62 -13.68 -19.98
CA GLN A 845 19.65 -12.77 -19.53
C GLN A 845 18.99 -11.47 -19.10
N LEU A 846 18.87 -11.29 -17.80
CA LEU A 846 18.45 -10.02 -17.23
C LEU A 846 19.45 -8.93 -17.55
N ALA A 847 18.97 -7.71 -17.77
CA ALA A 847 19.87 -6.56 -17.98
C ALA A 847 20.90 -6.44 -16.84
N PRO A 848 22.15 -6.01 -17.11
CA PRO A 848 23.19 -5.91 -16.08
C PRO A 848 22.71 -5.14 -14.85
N GLY A 849 22.88 -5.71 -13.67
CA GLY A 849 22.49 -5.10 -12.39
C GLY A 849 21.05 -5.41 -11.95
N ILE A 850 20.25 -6.12 -12.75
CA ILE A 850 18.92 -6.62 -12.30
C ILE A 850 19.09 -8.07 -11.83
N LYS A 851 19.03 -8.27 -10.52
CA LYS A 851 18.92 -9.62 -9.99
C LYS A 851 17.53 -10.20 -10.31
N PRO A 852 17.40 -11.50 -10.69
CA PRO A 852 16.11 -12.14 -10.92
C PRO A 852 15.12 -11.99 -9.77
N SER A 853 15.64 -11.63 -8.57
CA SER A 853 14.86 -11.41 -7.37
C SER A 853 14.10 -10.09 -7.32
N SER A 854 14.38 -9.13 -8.19
CA SER A 854 13.78 -7.79 -8.15
C SER A 854 12.68 -7.57 -9.18
N VAL A 855 12.64 -8.38 -10.25
CA VAL A 855 11.67 -8.25 -11.34
C VAL A 855 10.87 -9.55 -11.43
N ASP A 856 9.56 -9.47 -11.33
CA ASP A 856 8.53 -10.48 -11.62
C ASP A 856 8.76 -11.94 -11.15
N LYS A 857 9.32 -12.12 -9.98
CA LYS A 857 9.34 -13.43 -9.30
C LYS A 857 7.94 -14.09 -9.21
N GLY A 858 6.87 -13.30 -9.37
CA GLY A 858 5.52 -13.79 -9.32
C GLY A 858 5.26 -14.85 -10.38
N PHE A 859 5.31 -14.49 -11.64
CA PHE A 859 5.04 -15.40 -12.76
C PHE A 859 6.01 -16.60 -12.81
N HIS A 860 7.27 -16.38 -12.46
CA HIS A 860 8.28 -17.42 -12.35
C HIS A 860 7.94 -18.52 -11.32
N ARG A 861 7.12 -18.21 -10.31
CA ARG A 861 6.66 -19.18 -9.30
C ARG A 861 5.46 -20.01 -9.76
N LEU A 862 4.78 -19.60 -10.83
CA LEU A 862 3.63 -20.34 -11.30
C LEU A 862 4.09 -21.70 -11.86
N ASP A 863 3.46 -22.77 -11.37
CA ASP A 863 3.74 -24.15 -11.74
C ASP A 863 5.22 -24.58 -11.54
N GLN A 864 5.93 -24.02 -10.53
CA GLN A 864 7.35 -24.33 -10.25
C GLN A 864 7.66 -25.81 -10.07
N HIS A 865 6.65 -26.61 -9.66
CA HIS A 865 6.76 -28.06 -9.50
C HIS A 865 6.82 -28.80 -10.84
N LEU A 866 6.46 -28.15 -11.95
CA LEU A 866 6.52 -28.69 -13.29
C LEU A 866 7.85 -28.36 -13.98
N PRO A 867 8.25 -29.18 -14.99
CA PRO A 867 9.34 -28.84 -15.89
C PRO A 867 9.15 -27.43 -16.50
N PRO A 868 10.22 -26.68 -16.77
CA PRO A 868 10.13 -25.28 -17.22
C PRO A 868 9.23 -25.06 -18.44
N ASP A 869 9.28 -25.95 -19.39
CA ASP A 869 8.52 -25.94 -20.65
C ASP A 869 7.03 -26.33 -20.51
N LEU A 870 6.63 -26.88 -19.38
CA LEU A 870 5.24 -27.18 -19.05
C LEU A 870 4.59 -26.16 -18.12
N ARG A 871 5.33 -25.14 -17.71
CA ARG A 871 4.79 -24.07 -16.87
C ARG A 871 3.90 -23.14 -17.68
N ALA A 872 2.91 -22.54 -17.03
CA ALA A 872 1.95 -21.66 -17.71
C ALA A 872 2.59 -20.53 -18.54
N PRO A 873 3.69 -19.85 -18.13
CA PRO A 873 4.36 -18.86 -18.98
C PRO A 873 4.91 -19.44 -20.30
N ALA A 874 5.48 -20.64 -20.26
CA ALA A 874 6.02 -21.29 -21.45
C ALA A 874 4.90 -21.74 -22.39
N LEU A 875 3.84 -22.31 -21.83
CA LEU A 875 2.65 -22.74 -22.60
C LEU A 875 1.95 -21.55 -23.23
N PHE A 876 1.84 -20.42 -22.55
CA PHE A 876 1.28 -19.19 -23.09
C PHE A 876 2.11 -18.70 -24.29
N ARG A 877 3.44 -18.63 -24.17
CA ARG A 877 4.32 -18.22 -25.28
C ARG A 877 4.11 -19.08 -26.52
N MET A 878 4.04 -20.39 -26.33
CA MET A 878 3.81 -21.33 -27.43
C MET A 878 2.41 -21.18 -28.02
N ALA A 879 1.38 -21.07 -27.19
CA ALA A 879 0.01 -20.89 -27.65
C ALA A 879 -0.16 -19.57 -28.42
N PHE A 880 0.44 -18.47 -27.94
CA PHE A 880 0.40 -17.17 -28.63
C PHE A 880 1.10 -17.22 -29.98
N LEU A 881 2.27 -17.85 -30.08
CA LEU A 881 2.97 -18.05 -31.36
C LEU A 881 2.10 -18.85 -32.35
N LEU A 882 1.51 -19.95 -31.91
CA LEU A 882 0.64 -20.80 -32.75
C LEU A 882 -0.64 -20.07 -33.16
N LEU A 883 -1.20 -19.28 -32.27
CA LEU A 883 -2.36 -18.42 -32.59
C LEU A 883 -2.03 -17.47 -33.74
N GLN A 884 -0.90 -16.76 -33.61
CA GLN A 884 -0.43 -15.82 -34.67
C GLN A 884 -0.09 -16.51 -36.01
N GLU A 885 0.48 -17.73 -35.96
CA GLU A 885 0.86 -18.47 -37.19
C GLU A 885 -0.29 -19.22 -37.86
N ARG A 886 -1.25 -19.74 -37.09
CA ARG A 886 -2.26 -20.67 -37.56
C ARG A 886 -3.70 -20.22 -37.37
N GLY A 887 -3.92 -19.19 -36.55
CA GLY A 887 -5.23 -18.68 -36.23
C GLY A 887 -5.92 -19.43 -35.10
N GLU A 888 -6.93 -18.81 -34.53
CA GLU A 888 -7.63 -19.24 -33.31
C GLU A 888 -8.37 -20.58 -33.49
N SER A 889 -9.15 -20.73 -34.54
CA SER A 889 -9.91 -21.94 -34.80
C SER A 889 -9.00 -23.17 -34.93
N TRP A 890 -7.85 -23.02 -35.63
CA TRP A 890 -6.88 -24.09 -35.72
C TRP A 890 -6.30 -24.47 -34.36
N LEU A 891 -5.93 -23.46 -33.53
CA LEU A 891 -5.37 -23.69 -32.21
C LEU A 891 -6.39 -24.40 -31.31
N PHE A 892 -7.64 -23.96 -31.26
CA PHE A 892 -8.71 -24.54 -30.45
C PHE A 892 -8.99 -26.01 -30.84
N ASP A 893 -9.15 -26.30 -32.14
CA ASP A 893 -9.42 -27.63 -32.67
C ASP A 893 -8.27 -28.61 -32.34
N ASN A 894 -7.04 -28.12 -32.32
CA ASN A 894 -5.86 -28.95 -32.08
C ASN A 894 -5.45 -29.05 -30.58
N LEU A 895 -6.17 -28.43 -29.67
CA LEU A 895 -5.94 -28.59 -28.21
C LEU A 895 -6.14 -30.03 -27.73
N HIS A 896 -6.87 -30.86 -28.49
CA HIS A 896 -7.05 -32.30 -28.20
C HIS A 896 -5.82 -33.13 -28.58
N SER A 897 -4.97 -32.66 -29.49
CA SER A 897 -3.76 -33.37 -29.93
C SER A 897 -2.66 -33.25 -28.87
N ASP A 898 -2.03 -34.39 -28.52
CA ASP A 898 -0.94 -34.40 -27.54
C ASP A 898 0.35 -33.76 -28.06
N ASP A 899 0.46 -33.50 -29.36
CA ASP A 899 1.67 -32.99 -29.99
C ASP A 899 1.71 -31.45 -30.17
N VAL A 900 0.60 -30.74 -29.93
CA VAL A 900 0.50 -29.28 -30.25
C VAL A 900 1.21 -28.41 -29.22
N LEU A 901 0.95 -28.59 -27.94
CA LEU A 901 1.62 -27.83 -26.85
C LEU A 901 2.58 -28.68 -26.03
N PHE A 902 2.51 -29.99 -26.14
CA PHE A 902 3.30 -30.95 -25.38
C PHE A 902 3.83 -32.06 -26.26
N SER A 903 5.06 -32.48 -26.08
CA SER A 903 5.54 -33.77 -26.64
C SER A 903 5.10 -34.94 -25.74
N ARG A 904 4.80 -36.11 -26.33
CA ARG A 904 4.37 -37.32 -25.59
C ARG A 904 5.31 -37.75 -24.46
N ALA A 905 6.62 -37.56 -24.62
CA ALA A 905 7.61 -37.89 -23.59
C ALA A 905 7.47 -36.98 -22.33
N ARG A 906 6.91 -35.80 -22.45
CA ARG A 906 6.77 -34.83 -21.37
C ARG A 906 5.46 -35.00 -20.59
N LEU A 907 4.40 -35.50 -21.21
CA LEU A 907 3.15 -35.82 -20.52
C LEU A 907 3.34 -36.90 -19.42
N ALA A 908 4.27 -37.80 -19.60
CA ALA A 908 4.60 -38.82 -18.59
C ALA A 908 5.20 -38.19 -17.31
N SER A 909 5.85 -37.03 -17.40
CA SER A 909 6.42 -36.36 -16.25
C SER A 909 5.37 -35.64 -15.38
N VAL A 910 4.27 -35.19 -15.99
CA VAL A 910 3.12 -34.58 -15.26
C VAL A 910 2.38 -35.67 -14.46
N ALA A 911 2.31 -36.91 -15.01
CA ALA A 911 1.69 -38.01 -14.35
C ALA A 911 2.38 -38.45 -13.05
N ASN A 912 3.70 -38.28 -12.97
CA ASN A 912 4.51 -38.69 -11.84
C ASN A 912 4.64 -37.65 -10.73
N SER A 913 4.18 -36.40 -10.94
CA SER A 913 4.09 -35.40 -9.88
C SER A 913 2.90 -35.71 -8.98
N LYS A 914 3.07 -36.66 -8.05
CA LYS A 914 2.07 -36.98 -7.04
C LYS A 914 1.75 -35.72 -6.22
N SER A 915 0.57 -35.19 -6.42
CA SER A 915 -0.13 -34.41 -5.41
C SER A 915 -0.24 -35.29 -4.16
N THR A 916 0.39 -34.89 -3.06
CA THR A 916 0.14 -35.49 -1.75
C THR A 916 -1.22 -34.99 -1.26
N CYS A 917 -2.28 -35.37 -1.93
CA CYS A 917 -3.63 -35.28 -1.39
C CYS A 917 -3.78 -36.38 -0.35
N ARG A 918 -3.89 -36.04 0.92
CA ARG A 918 -4.47 -36.91 1.93
C ARG A 918 -5.91 -37.19 1.50
N GLU A 919 -6.23 -38.47 1.33
CA GLU A 919 -7.60 -38.96 1.18
C GLU A 919 -8.47 -38.40 2.32
N VAL A 920 -9.35 -37.48 1.98
CA VAL A 920 -10.41 -37.03 2.85
C VAL A 920 -11.65 -36.88 1.99
N VAL A 921 -12.53 -37.83 2.11
CA VAL A 921 -13.87 -37.97 1.53
C VAL A 921 -13.95 -39.00 0.39
N THR A 922 -14.75 -40.03 0.62
CA THR A 922 -15.16 -41.05 -0.33
C THR A 922 -15.78 -40.45 -1.60
N PRO A 923 -15.44 -40.97 -2.79
CA PRO A 923 -16.01 -40.43 -4.02
C PRO A 923 -17.52 -40.69 -4.10
N ILE A 924 -18.26 -39.64 -4.36
CA ILE A 924 -19.71 -39.72 -4.62
C ILE A 924 -19.90 -39.87 -6.13
N THR A 925 -20.17 -41.06 -6.58
CA THR A 925 -20.62 -41.34 -7.95
C THR A 925 -22.09 -40.99 -8.07
N MET A 926 -22.41 -39.88 -8.67
CA MET A 926 -23.79 -39.53 -9.03
C MET A 926 -24.25 -40.40 -10.22
N ALA A 927 -25.23 -41.22 -9.99
CA ALA A 927 -25.97 -41.84 -11.07
C ALA A 927 -26.80 -40.78 -11.78
N SER A 928 -26.64 -40.64 -13.10
CA SER A 928 -27.42 -39.75 -13.95
C SER A 928 -28.89 -40.18 -14.01
N SER A 929 -29.71 -39.80 -13.07
CA SER A 929 -31.15 -39.82 -13.20
C SER A 929 -31.59 -38.49 -13.86
N GLY A 930 -32.29 -38.58 -14.97
CA GLY A 930 -32.66 -37.45 -15.83
C GLY A 930 -33.71 -36.52 -15.21
N LEU A 931 -33.34 -35.89 -14.08
CA LEU A 931 -34.18 -34.89 -13.42
C LEU A 931 -33.59 -33.49 -13.65
N ASN A 932 -34.27 -32.71 -14.48
CA ASN A 932 -33.99 -31.33 -14.82
C ASN A 932 -34.47 -30.40 -13.66
N LEU A 933 -33.74 -30.42 -12.51
CA LEU A 933 -33.96 -29.46 -11.44
C LEU A 933 -32.80 -28.43 -11.42
N ASN A 934 -33.13 -27.20 -11.65
CA ASN A 934 -32.20 -26.08 -11.63
C ASN A 934 -32.06 -25.58 -10.17
N ALA A 935 -30.85 -25.28 -9.70
CA ALA A 935 -30.58 -24.68 -8.39
C ALA A 935 -31.45 -23.44 -8.10
N SER A 936 -31.73 -22.65 -9.12
CA SER A 936 -32.65 -21.50 -9.04
C SER A 936 -34.10 -21.87 -8.73
N ALA A 937 -34.53 -23.10 -9.03
CA ALA A 937 -35.91 -23.55 -8.78
C ALA A 937 -36.19 -23.66 -7.28
N ILE A 938 -35.26 -24.15 -6.48
CA ILE A 938 -35.39 -24.22 -5.01
C ILE A 938 -35.52 -22.84 -4.40
N ILE A 939 -34.66 -21.92 -4.80
CA ILE A 939 -34.68 -20.53 -4.31
C ILE A 939 -35.96 -19.81 -4.75
N SER A 940 -36.37 -20.00 -6.02
CA SER A 940 -37.59 -19.40 -6.56
C SER A 940 -38.84 -19.95 -5.90
N HIS A 941 -38.90 -21.26 -5.68
CA HIS A 941 -40.04 -21.91 -5.02
C HIS A 941 -40.21 -21.42 -3.57
N PHE A 942 -39.10 -21.38 -2.81
CA PHE A 942 -39.10 -20.95 -1.43
C PHE A 942 -39.43 -19.45 -1.28
N SER A 943 -38.90 -18.60 -2.15
CA SER A 943 -39.19 -17.15 -2.17
C SER A 943 -40.63 -16.88 -2.59
N ALA A 944 -41.18 -17.61 -3.57
CA ALA A 944 -42.58 -17.46 -4.01
C ALA A 944 -43.58 -17.88 -2.93
N ALA A 945 -43.36 -19.01 -2.23
CA ALA A 945 -44.23 -19.49 -1.16
C ALA A 945 -44.35 -18.47 -0.01
N ARG A 946 -43.29 -17.76 0.35
CA ARG A 946 -43.31 -16.73 1.39
C ARG A 946 -43.90 -15.38 0.96
N THR A 947 -43.82 -15.05 -0.31
CA THR A 947 -44.48 -13.85 -0.84
C THR A 947 -45.99 -14.02 -0.78
N GLU A 948 -46.53 -15.26 -0.95
CA GLU A 948 -47.95 -15.59 -0.74
C GLU A 948 -48.36 -15.39 0.70
N GLU A 949 -47.55 -15.77 1.68
CA GLU A 949 -47.86 -15.58 3.12
C GLU A 949 -47.89 -14.10 3.56
N LYS A 950 -47.03 -13.25 2.96
CA LYS A 950 -46.92 -11.80 3.29
C LYS A 950 -47.94 -10.91 2.58
N VAL A 951 -48.46 -11.30 1.41
CA VAL A 951 -49.27 -10.43 0.54
C VAL A 951 -50.73 -10.88 0.39
N GLY A 952 -51.09 -12.08 0.86
CA GLY A 952 -52.46 -12.59 0.78
C GLY A 952 -53.01 -12.75 -0.65
N VAL A 953 -52.12 -13.00 -1.64
CA VAL A 953 -52.50 -13.13 -3.05
C VAL A 953 -53.05 -14.54 -3.32
N PRO A 954 -54.21 -14.69 -4.03
CA PRO A 954 -54.78 -16.00 -4.29
C PRO A 954 -53.87 -16.89 -5.17
N ARG A 955 -53.75 -18.16 -4.77
CA ARG A 955 -52.93 -19.19 -5.47
C ARG A 955 -53.16 -19.31 -6.99
N ASP A 956 -54.27 -18.91 -7.49
CA ASP A 956 -54.63 -19.01 -8.92
C ASP A 956 -53.92 -17.98 -9.80
N LEU A 957 -53.47 -16.84 -9.26
CA LEU A 957 -52.74 -15.83 -10.03
C LEU A 957 -51.28 -16.25 -10.28
N LEU A 958 -50.68 -16.97 -9.34
CA LEU A 958 -49.30 -17.48 -9.47
C LEU A 958 -49.23 -18.72 -10.38
N ARG A 959 -50.30 -19.50 -10.55
CA ARG A 959 -50.38 -20.52 -11.59
C ARG A 959 -50.37 -19.93 -13.01
N LEU A 960 -50.98 -18.75 -13.22
CA LEU A 960 -50.94 -18.05 -14.50
C LEU A 960 -49.54 -17.49 -14.83
N ILE A 961 -48.79 -17.05 -13.86
CA ILE A 961 -47.38 -16.58 -14.02
C ILE A 961 -46.44 -17.77 -14.28
N ARG A 962 -46.67 -18.94 -13.66
CA ARG A 962 -45.91 -20.19 -13.93
C ARG A 962 -46.11 -20.71 -15.36
N ASN A 963 -47.32 -20.60 -15.90
CA ASN A 963 -47.63 -21.08 -17.24
C ASN A 963 -47.16 -20.13 -18.36
N ALA A 964 -46.80 -18.90 -18.05
CA ALA A 964 -46.24 -17.94 -19.02
C ALA A 964 -44.72 -18.13 -19.25
N GLY A 965 -44.01 -18.85 -18.34
CA GLY A 965 -42.56 -19.12 -18.41
C GLY A 965 -42.17 -20.42 -19.16
N SER A 966 -43.15 -21.32 -19.42
CA SER A 966 -42.87 -22.64 -20.01
C SER A 966 -43.58 -22.85 -21.34
N GLY A 967 -43.26 -22.09 -22.36
CA GLY A 967 -43.82 -22.39 -23.69
C GLY A 967 -43.66 -21.31 -24.70
N GLY A 968 -42.66 -21.39 -25.52
CA GLY A 968 -42.56 -20.51 -26.68
C GLY A 968 -41.35 -20.77 -27.56
N ARG A 969 -41.32 -21.94 -28.23
CA ARG A 969 -40.53 -22.03 -29.44
C ARG A 969 -41.13 -21.04 -30.46
N TYR A 970 -40.39 -20.01 -30.84
CA TYR A 970 -40.73 -19.22 -32.01
C TYR A 970 -39.72 -19.45 -33.12
N SER A 971 -40.28 -19.90 -34.27
CA SER A 971 -39.63 -20.04 -35.53
C SER A 971 -39.27 -18.68 -36.13
N ALA A 972 -38.19 -18.65 -36.89
CA ALA A 972 -37.68 -17.54 -37.65
C ALA A 972 -38.74 -16.90 -38.60
N GLY A 973 -38.83 -15.58 -38.61
CA GLY A 973 -39.57 -14.78 -39.60
C GLY A 973 -38.92 -13.40 -39.70
N SER A 974 -38.53 -13.09 -40.93
CA SER A 974 -37.74 -11.93 -41.36
C SER A 974 -38.38 -10.55 -41.12
N PRO A 975 -37.63 -9.48 -41.35
CA PRO A 975 -37.87 -8.15 -40.81
C PRO A 975 -38.65 -7.20 -41.69
N SER A 976 -39.40 -6.27 -41.13
CA SER A 976 -39.68 -5.00 -41.82
C SER A 976 -40.13 -3.86 -40.88
N HIS A 977 -39.61 -2.71 -41.16
CA HIS A 977 -40.01 -1.33 -40.89
C HIS A 977 -39.64 -0.62 -39.58
N VAL A 978 -38.70 0.20 -39.78
CA VAL A 978 -38.35 1.57 -39.30
C VAL A 978 -39.59 2.42 -39.00
N SER A 979 -39.63 3.11 -37.85
CA SER A 979 -39.89 4.56 -37.83
C SER A 979 -39.55 5.19 -36.47
N ARG A 980 -38.84 6.30 -36.57
CA ARG A 980 -38.47 7.33 -35.62
C ARG A 980 -39.59 7.75 -34.65
N LEU A 981 -39.23 8.16 -33.44
CA LEU A 981 -39.46 9.53 -32.94
C LEU A 981 -39.03 9.66 -31.48
N SER A 982 -38.23 10.72 -31.28
CA SER A 982 -37.83 11.54 -30.11
C SER A 982 -37.25 10.87 -28.88
#